data_31b873019526faeb35031c16f9ad69d3
#
_entry.id   31b873019526faeb35031c16f9ad69d3
#
_cell.length_a   1.000
_cell.length_b   1.000
_cell.length_c   1.000
_cell.angle_alpha   90.00
_cell.angle_beta   90.00
_cell.angle_gamma   90.00
#
_symmetry.space_group_name_H-M   'P 1'
#
loop_
_entity.id
_entity.type
_entity.pdbx_description
1 polymer ?
#
loop_
_entity_poly.entity_id
_entity_poly.type
_entity_poly.pdbx_seq_one_letter_code
_entity_poly.pdbx_strand_id
1 'polypeptide(L)'
;MNNIIIKKRALTNRKLCSNSQYNWKKIFLTILCLFSILTLSAQETVICGQVTDANTGSPIVDAWVSVAANSNGIATNAQGYYKVSVHKLLKTSLTVRHIGYKTERKNIVLSDSVCVNIQLTPTENMLEGVTVTTRSEIRKLRESAMPISVIGQQQLQGTASNINDVLARTVGVTVRNTGGMGSASRISVRGLEGKRMGIYIDETPMSQLSNFVALNDIPTNMIERIEVYKGIVPYKFGGSALGGAVNVVTKEYPPVYLDFSYEIGSFNTHQISTVLKRTNHKSGLQFGMGGVVSFAKNNYKMALANLDGRVVERNHDSFKKIMGGISIKATKWWFDEMKWELILLRTKQEIQGIDLDIREAYNHSINYVTALTLKRKNFFLDGLDLDFDAGYVSGKYGLCDKAMHRYDWDGRVLPPVSPFGGEQNNFASDGDNRSNELIVKCNMGYTIDMHHALNLNIYADHNSLHPNDSLMDKSLGFRANFPSKMKTMTVGLSYDLTLFDGRFQNAFTLKEFLFSSHSRSIDIYSVKEPQPVKTSKNYIGFSNAMRYKFTNDLMLKASFNSEVRIPTSEELIGNGYSILASPALRPERTSGVNLGLLYRHIKADGGLIEIELNGFYNQLEDMIRFTPDMIPTMARYRNFGSVRTKGVELEAKGDICPLLYLYANGTYQDLRDVRKTIPGTEVENPTRNKRIPNVPYLLANFGAELHKENLFGGKGHNTRLL
;
A
#
# COMPACT_ATOMS: atom_id res chain seq x y z
N MET A 1 8.98 19.02 68.32
CA MET A 1 8.62 20.10 67.40
C MET A 1 8.88 19.72 65.93
N ASN A 2 8.89 18.45 65.56
CA ASN A 2 9.22 17.95 64.20
C ASN A 2 8.14 17.03 63.59
N ASN A 3 6.88 17.09 64.06
CA ASN A 3 5.85 16.20 63.53
C ASN A 3 4.63 16.92 62.92
N ILE A 4 4.70 18.22 62.65
CA ILE A 4 3.58 19.03 62.10
C ILE A 4 3.80 19.46 60.63
N ILE A 5 5.04 19.36 60.12
CA ILE A 5 5.38 19.82 58.74
C ILE A 5 5.17 18.74 57.68
N ILE A 6 5.08 17.45 58.02
CA ILE A 6 4.90 16.38 57.06
C ILE A 6 3.41 16.14 56.68
N LYS A 7 2.44 16.60 57.48
CA LYS A 7 1.01 16.42 57.18
C LYS A 7 0.41 17.48 56.27
N LYS A 8 1.10 18.57 55.96
CA LYS A 8 0.56 19.62 55.02
C LYS A 8 1.03 19.48 53.56
N ARG A 9 2.00 18.59 53.25
CA ARG A 9 2.41 18.30 51.86
C ARG A 9 1.65 17.14 51.19
N ALA A 10 0.91 16.32 51.95
CA ALA A 10 0.16 15.20 51.40
C ALA A 10 -1.27 15.55 50.97
N LEU A 11 -1.74 16.78 51.24
CA LEU A 11 -3.12 17.22 50.88
C LEU A 11 -3.19 18.09 49.63
N THR A 12 -2.08 18.56 49.10
CA THR A 12 -2.05 19.37 47.86
C THR A 12 -1.87 18.57 46.58
N ASN A 13 -1.46 17.28 46.65
CA ASN A 13 -1.29 16.42 45.47
C ASN A 13 -2.50 15.51 45.16
N ARG A 14 -3.60 15.65 45.87
CA ARG A 14 -4.85 14.87 45.59
C ARG A 14 -5.92 15.64 44.82
N LYS A 15 -5.69 16.89 44.44
CA LYS A 15 -6.67 17.70 43.67
C LYS A 15 -6.35 17.91 42.19
N LEU A 16 -5.28 17.29 41.67
CA LEU A 16 -4.91 17.41 40.24
C LEU A 16 -5.20 16.18 39.36
N CYS A 17 -5.78 15.11 39.92
CA CYS A 17 -6.12 13.90 39.14
C CYS A 17 -7.61 13.63 38.91
N SER A 18 -8.52 14.58 39.21
CA SER A 18 -9.96 14.33 39.06
C SER A 18 -10.67 15.17 37.97
N ASN A 19 -9.97 15.94 37.14
CA ASN A 19 -10.61 16.80 36.14
C ASN A 19 -10.42 16.37 34.67
N SER A 20 -9.91 15.14 34.37
CA SER A 20 -9.80 14.71 32.98
C SER A 20 -10.96 13.85 32.45
N GLN A 21 -11.95 13.52 33.29
CA GLN A 21 -13.10 12.69 32.85
C GLN A 21 -14.33 13.47 32.39
N TYR A 22 -14.32 14.80 32.40
CA TYR A 22 -15.54 15.58 32.16
C TYR A 22 -15.67 16.24 30.76
N ASN A 23 -14.66 16.18 29.91
CA ASN A 23 -14.70 16.90 28.63
C ASN A 23 -15.26 16.10 27.44
N TRP A 24 -15.23 14.78 27.46
CA TRP A 24 -15.71 13.97 26.34
C TRP A 24 -17.22 14.01 26.13
N LYS A 25 -18.01 14.07 27.21
CA LYS A 25 -19.48 14.20 27.12
C LYS A 25 -19.91 15.58 26.57
N LYS A 26 -19.17 16.63 26.90
CA LYS A 26 -19.47 17.97 26.37
C LYS A 26 -19.10 18.11 24.90
N ILE A 27 -17.97 17.52 24.46
CA ILE A 27 -17.56 17.52 23.06
C ILE A 27 -18.53 16.68 22.23
N PHE A 28 -18.95 15.53 22.73
CA PHE A 28 -19.93 14.68 22.03
C PHE A 28 -21.32 15.35 21.94
N LEU A 29 -21.74 16.05 22.98
CA LEU A 29 -23.01 16.80 22.97
C LEU A 29 -22.94 18.03 22.06
N THR A 30 -21.79 18.70 21.97
CA THR A 30 -21.59 19.86 21.06
C THR A 30 -21.55 19.40 19.60
N ILE A 31 -20.96 18.25 19.30
CA ILE A 31 -20.97 17.64 17.96
C ILE A 31 -22.38 17.16 17.61
N LEU A 32 -23.12 16.60 18.54
CA LEU A 32 -24.50 16.16 18.33
C LEU A 32 -25.45 17.37 18.11
N CYS A 33 -25.23 18.50 18.79
CA CYS A 33 -26.00 19.74 18.57
C CYS A 33 -25.64 20.45 17.27
N LEU A 34 -24.40 20.34 16.76
CA LEU A 34 -24.04 20.82 15.42
C LEU A 34 -24.70 20.01 14.29
N PHE A 35 -24.99 18.73 14.53
CA PHE A 35 -25.69 17.86 13.56
C PHE A 35 -27.19 18.15 13.43
N SER A 36 -27.81 18.80 14.42
CA SER A 36 -29.24 19.08 14.43
C SER A 36 -29.66 20.40 13.75
N ILE A 37 -28.72 21.18 13.19
CA ILE A 37 -29.01 22.49 12.57
C ILE A 37 -29.06 22.43 11.02
N LEU A 38 -28.82 21.26 10.39
CA LEU A 38 -28.70 21.14 8.92
C LEU A 38 -29.89 20.46 8.25
N THR A 39 -31.12 20.71 8.67
CA THR A 39 -32.31 20.36 7.85
C THR A 39 -32.76 21.55 7.03
N LEU A 40 -31.99 21.91 6.00
CA LEU A 40 -32.46 22.75 4.91
C LEU A 40 -33.04 21.83 3.83
N SER A 41 -34.36 21.80 3.69
CA SER A 41 -35.06 21.13 2.59
C SER A 41 -34.65 21.79 1.26
N ALA A 42 -33.76 21.16 0.51
CA ALA A 42 -33.52 21.50 -0.88
C ALA A 42 -34.64 20.91 -1.74
N GLN A 43 -35.23 21.71 -2.58
CA GLN A 43 -36.25 21.28 -3.55
C GLN A 43 -35.57 20.47 -4.65
N GLU A 44 -35.78 19.15 -4.69
CA GLU A 44 -35.20 18.24 -5.70
C GLU A 44 -36.07 18.15 -6.96
N THR A 45 -35.43 18.19 -8.10
CA THR A 45 -36.04 17.89 -9.40
C THR A 45 -35.73 16.45 -9.78
N VAL A 46 -36.76 15.68 -10.18
CA VAL A 46 -36.62 14.27 -10.54
C VAL A 46 -36.59 14.13 -12.06
N ILE A 47 -35.53 13.48 -12.56
CA ILE A 47 -35.38 13.07 -13.94
C ILE A 47 -35.65 11.56 -14.00
N CYS A 48 -36.65 11.12 -14.81
CA CYS A 48 -36.99 9.73 -14.99
C CYS A 48 -37.03 9.36 -16.49
N GLY A 49 -37.08 8.08 -16.80
CA GLY A 49 -37.22 7.60 -18.16
C GLY A 49 -36.85 6.13 -18.32
N GLN A 50 -36.92 5.66 -19.53
CA GLN A 50 -36.57 4.30 -19.91
C GLN A 50 -35.45 4.32 -20.96
N VAL A 51 -34.50 3.40 -20.83
CA VAL A 51 -33.43 3.15 -21.79
C VAL A 51 -33.74 1.88 -22.56
N THR A 52 -33.78 1.98 -23.87
CA THR A 52 -34.12 0.85 -24.77
C THR A 52 -33.09 0.71 -25.89
N ASP A 53 -33.01 -0.47 -26.45
CA ASP A 53 -32.20 -0.76 -27.63
C ASP A 53 -32.85 -0.13 -28.86
N ALA A 54 -32.10 0.61 -29.68
CA ALA A 54 -32.63 1.32 -30.84
C ALA A 54 -33.10 0.39 -31.96
N ASN A 55 -32.60 -0.85 -32.05
CA ASN A 55 -32.93 -1.81 -33.09
C ASN A 55 -34.09 -2.74 -32.70
N THR A 56 -34.11 -3.18 -31.44
CA THR A 56 -35.05 -4.20 -30.96
C THR A 56 -36.17 -3.64 -30.08
N GLY A 57 -36.01 -2.40 -29.56
CA GLY A 57 -36.93 -1.80 -28.59
C GLY A 57 -36.88 -2.44 -27.19
N SER A 58 -36.02 -3.44 -26.99
CA SER A 58 -35.91 -4.14 -25.71
C SER A 58 -35.33 -3.24 -24.64
N PRO A 59 -35.76 -3.33 -23.35
CA PRO A 59 -35.21 -2.55 -22.28
C PRO A 59 -33.75 -2.95 -22.00
N ILE A 60 -32.90 -1.95 -21.79
CA ILE A 60 -31.48 -2.15 -21.45
C ILE A 60 -31.31 -2.06 -19.92
N VAL A 61 -30.92 -3.18 -19.33
CA VAL A 61 -30.68 -3.33 -17.92
C VAL A 61 -29.25 -2.85 -17.61
N ASP A 62 -29.03 -2.25 -16.44
CA ASP A 62 -27.72 -1.77 -15.99
C ASP A 62 -27.07 -0.71 -16.90
N ALA A 63 -27.84 -0.01 -17.70
CA ALA A 63 -27.34 1.16 -18.40
C ALA A 63 -27.09 2.30 -17.43
N TRP A 64 -25.86 2.84 -17.46
CA TRP A 64 -25.44 3.90 -16.58
C TRP A 64 -25.91 5.25 -17.06
N VAL A 65 -26.78 5.88 -16.27
CA VAL A 65 -27.38 7.20 -16.55
C VAL A 65 -26.75 8.22 -15.62
N SER A 66 -26.08 9.22 -16.16
CA SER A 66 -25.44 10.30 -15.39
C SER A 66 -25.90 11.67 -15.90
N VAL A 67 -26.05 12.62 -14.97
CA VAL A 67 -26.36 14.02 -15.26
C VAL A 67 -25.06 14.83 -15.21
N ALA A 68 -24.85 15.76 -16.16
CA ALA A 68 -23.57 16.48 -16.30
C ALA A 68 -23.15 17.26 -15.04
N ALA A 69 -24.08 17.60 -14.16
CA ALA A 69 -23.85 18.28 -12.91
C ALA A 69 -23.51 17.32 -11.74
N ASN A 70 -23.73 16.00 -11.89
CA ASN A 70 -23.45 15.00 -10.87
C ASN A 70 -22.51 13.94 -11.44
N SER A 71 -21.38 13.72 -10.80
CA SER A 71 -20.50 12.58 -11.12
C SER A 71 -21.14 11.22 -10.75
N ASN A 72 -22.20 11.23 -9.98
CA ASN A 72 -22.96 10.05 -9.58
C ASN A 72 -24.06 9.78 -10.61
N GLY A 73 -23.93 8.67 -11.33
CA GLY A 73 -24.98 8.13 -12.19
C GLY A 73 -25.74 7.02 -11.48
N ILE A 74 -26.85 6.61 -12.02
CA ILE A 74 -27.66 5.47 -11.59
C ILE A 74 -27.75 4.44 -12.71
N ALA A 75 -27.79 3.15 -12.36
CA ALA A 75 -28.05 2.08 -13.33
C ALA A 75 -29.54 1.91 -13.56
N THR A 76 -29.94 1.57 -14.79
CA THR A 76 -31.33 1.19 -15.12
C THR A 76 -31.69 -0.14 -14.47
N ASN A 77 -32.95 -0.28 -14.06
CA ASN A 77 -33.50 -1.52 -13.49
C ASN A 77 -33.76 -2.60 -14.55
N ALA A 78 -34.31 -3.76 -14.15
CA ALA A 78 -34.61 -4.89 -15.04
C ALA A 78 -35.56 -4.56 -16.19
N GLN A 79 -36.34 -3.50 -16.09
CA GLN A 79 -37.24 -2.99 -17.12
C GLN A 79 -36.66 -1.78 -17.87
N GLY A 80 -35.36 -1.47 -17.66
CA GLY A 80 -34.69 -0.35 -18.32
C GLY A 80 -35.06 1.03 -17.76
N TYR A 81 -35.80 1.12 -16.65
CA TYR A 81 -36.18 2.41 -16.06
C TYR A 81 -35.07 2.97 -15.15
N TYR A 82 -34.94 4.30 -15.15
CA TYR A 82 -34.07 5.05 -14.26
C TYR A 82 -34.82 6.22 -13.62
N LYS A 83 -34.36 6.64 -12.44
CA LYS A 83 -34.85 7.80 -11.71
C LYS A 83 -33.68 8.48 -10.98
N VAL A 84 -33.34 9.70 -11.39
CA VAL A 84 -32.21 10.49 -10.81
C VAL A 84 -32.77 11.75 -10.21
N SER A 85 -32.47 12.02 -8.95
CA SER A 85 -32.76 13.30 -8.29
C SER A 85 -31.60 14.27 -8.51
N VAL A 86 -31.90 15.50 -8.92
CA VAL A 86 -30.91 16.56 -9.10
C VAL A 86 -31.37 17.85 -8.45
N HIS A 87 -30.45 18.61 -7.90
CA HIS A 87 -30.76 19.95 -7.40
C HIS A 87 -31.13 20.87 -8.57
N LYS A 88 -32.02 21.80 -8.33
CA LYS A 88 -32.65 22.66 -9.33
C LYS A 88 -31.63 23.35 -10.24
N LEU A 89 -31.50 22.87 -11.47
CA LEU A 89 -30.71 23.43 -12.56
C LEU A 89 -31.65 23.84 -13.70
N LEU A 90 -31.40 24.96 -14.34
CA LEU A 90 -32.24 25.41 -15.48
C LEU A 90 -31.98 24.60 -16.76
N LYS A 91 -30.74 24.14 -16.96
CA LYS A 91 -30.34 23.30 -18.11
C LYS A 91 -29.26 22.29 -17.68
N THR A 92 -29.36 21.05 -18.18
CA THR A 92 -28.35 20.01 -17.94
C THR A 92 -28.26 19.06 -19.10
N SER A 93 -27.24 18.20 -19.16
CA SER A 93 -27.14 17.11 -20.12
C SER A 93 -27.19 15.76 -19.41
N LEU A 94 -28.01 14.87 -19.95
CA LEU A 94 -28.11 13.48 -19.54
C LEU A 94 -27.19 12.66 -20.43
N THR A 95 -26.31 11.87 -19.84
CA THR A 95 -25.39 10.98 -20.55
C THR A 95 -25.74 9.55 -20.16
N VAL A 96 -26.05 8.70 -21.14
CA VAL A 96 -26.34 7.28 -20.92
C VAL A 96 -25.29 6.42 -21.59
N ARG A 97 -24.82 5.43 -20.87
CA ARG A 97 -23.75 4.50 -21.29
C ARG A 97 -24.15 3.08 -20.95
N HIS A 98 -23.84 2.15 -21.83
CA HIS A 98 -23.93 0.72 -21.57
C HIS A 98 -22.87 -0.02 -22.39
N ILE A 99 -22.37 -1.14 -21.87
CA ILE A 99 -21.40 -1.98 -22.59
C ILE A 99 -22.08 -2.56 -23.81
N GLY A 100 -21.47 -2.40 -24.98
CA GLY A 100 -22.05 -2.84 -26.26
C GLY A 100 -22.93 -1.81 -26.96
N TYR A 101 -23.02 -0.58 -26.44
CA TYR A 101 -23.84 0.49 -27.04
C TYR A 101 -23.03 1.80 -27.17
N LYS A 102 -23.38 2.60 -28.18
CA LYS A 102 -22.86 3.97 -28.31
C LYS A 102 -23.35 4.82 -27.14
N THR A 103 -22.48 5.61 -26.56
CA THR A 103 -22.84 6.59 -25.52
C THR A 103 -23.76 7.64 -26.13
N GLU A 104 -24.94 7.82 -25.55
CA GLU A 104 -25.90 8.86 -25.96
C GLU A 104 -25.87 10.02 -24.97
N ARG A 105 -25.92 11.26 -25.50
CA ARG A 105 -25.94 12.48 -24.70
C ARG A 105 -27.07 13.38 -25.14
N LYS A 106 -28.00 13.71 -24.23
CA LYS A 106 -29.17 14.51 -24.50
C LYS A 106 -29.24 15.73 -23.61
N ASN A 107 -29.30 16.92 -24.20
CA ASN A 107 -29.50 18.15 -23.44
C ASN A 107 -30.95 18.28 -23.05
N ILE A 108 -31.24 18.58 -21.79
CA ILE A 108 -32.55 18.70 -21.21
C ILE A 108 -32.72 20.05 -20.51
N VAL A 109 -33.90 20.61 -20.60
CA VAL A 109 -34.33 21.78 -19.84
C VAL A 109 -35.21 21.27 -18.71
N LEU A 110 -34.83 21.58 -17.45
CA LEU A 110 -35.51 21.07 -16.28
C LEU A 110 -36.69 21.95 -15.89
N SER A 111 -37.87 21.33 -15.78
CA SER A 111 -39.03 21.77 -15.02
C SER A 111 -39.19 20.86 -13.79
N ASP A 112 -40.24 20.99 -13.00
CA ASP A 112 -40.40 20.32 -11.69
C ASP A 112 -40.22 18.79 -11.69
N SER A 113 -40.49 18.10 -12.84
CA SER A 113 -40.07 16.71 -13.11
C SER A 113 -40.09 16.47 -14.61
N VAL A 114 -39.08 15.78 -15.13
CA VAL A 114 -38.94 15.52 -16.57
C VAL A 114 -38.67 14.03 -16.79
N CYS A 115 -39.52 13.36 -17.61
CA CYS A 115 -39.27 12.00 -18.03
C CYS A 115 -38.69 12.01 -19.46
N VAL A 116 -37.52 11.41 -19.65
CA VAL A 116 -36.75 11.37 -20.89
C VAL A 116 -36.42 9.92 -21.25
N ASN A 117 -37.05 9.39 -22.29
CA ASN A 117 -36.67 8.09 -22.83
C ASN A 117 -35.48 8.22 -23.77
N ILE A 118 -34.59 7.25 -23.72
CA ILE A 118 -33.33 7.22 -24.48
C ILE A 118 -33.19 5.88 -25.17
N GLN A 119 -32.87 5.93 -26.46
CA GLN A 119 -32.53 4.75 -27.24
C GLN A 119 -31.04 4.69 -27.48
N LEU A 120 -30.42 3.55 -27.15
CA LEU A 120 -29.00 3.32 -27.38
C LEU A 120 -28.80 2.46 -28.63
N THR A 121 -27.90 2.87 -29.49
CA THR A 121 -27.53 2.12 -30.70
C THR A 121 -26.45 1.08 -30.34
N PRO A 122 -26.65 -0.22 -30.66
CA PRO A 122 -25.61 -1.24 -30.44
C PRO A 122 -24.31 -0.93 -31.18
N THR A 123 -23.18 -1.28 -30.55
CA THR A 123 -21.85 -1.25 -31.19
C THR A 123 -21.27 -2.65 -31.26
N GLU A 124 -20.63 -3.00 -32.37
CA GLU A 124 -20.03 -4.33 -32.58
C GLU A 124 -18.73 -4.56 -31.77
N ASN A 125 -18.26 -3.58 -31.02
CA ASN A 125 -16.94 -3.65 -30.31
C ASN A 125 -17.08 -3.92 -28.79
N MET A 126 -17.27 -5.19 -28.42
CA MET A 126 -17.33 -5.63 -27.01
C MET A 126 -16.01 -5.51 -26.22
N LEU A 127 -14.87 -5.28 -26.88
CA LEU A 127 -13.54 -5.20 -26.21
C LEU A 127 -13.10 -3.78 -25.84
N GLU A 128 -13.67 -2.74 -26.42
CA GLU A 128 -13.29 -1.35 -26.12
C GLU A 128 -13.84 -0.82 -24.79
N GLY A 129 -14.95 -1.35 -24.30
CA GLY A 129 -15.63 -0.84 -23.10
C GLY A 129 -14.77 -0.98 -21.82
N VAL A 130 -14.11 -2.11 -21.62
CA VAL A 130 -13.25 -2.37 -20.45
C VAL A 130 -11.98 -1.50 -20.51
N THR A 131 -11.39 -1.39 -21.68
CA THR A 131 -10.18 -0.55 -21.90
C THR A 131 -10.46 0.93 -21.66
N VAL A 132 -11.64 1.43 -22.07
CA VAL A 132 -12.03 2.84 -21.86
C VAL A 132 -12.27 3.15 -20.38
N THR A 133 -12.86 2.21 -19.62
CA THR A 133 -13.12 2.41 -18.19
C THR A 133 -11.80 2.48 -17.40
N THR A 134 -10.88 1.56 -17.64
CA THR A 134 -9.56 1.53 -16.97
C THR A 134 -8.73 2.78 -17.32
N ARG A 135 -8.72 3.21 -18.59
CA ARG A 135 -8.06 4.47 -18.99
C ARG A 135 -8.69 5.68 -18.29
N SER A 136 -10.02 5.68 -18.10
CA SER A 136 -10.72 6.74 -17.35
C SER A 136 -10.32 6.78 -15.87
N GLU A 137 -10.14 5.63 -15.21
CA GLU A 137 -9.70 5.56 -13.82
C GLU A 137 -8.26 6.01 -13.62
N ILE A 138 -7.33 5.54 -14.46
CA ILE A 138 -5.93 6.00 -14.47
C ILE A 138 -5.88 7.51 -14.65
N ARG A 139 -6.70 8.06 -15.55
CA ARG A 139 -6.79 9.50 -15.75
C ARG A 139 -7.26 10.22 -14.49
N LYS A 140 -8.33 9.76 -13.84
CA LYS A 140 -8.84 10.36 -12.59
C LYS A 140 -7.79 10.36 -11.50
N LEU A 141 -7.04 9.26 -11.34
CA LEU A 141 -5.96 9.15 -10.37
C LEU A 141 -4.84 10.14 -10.68
N ARG A 142 -4.36 10.17 -11.93
CA ARG A 142 -3.31 11.11 -12.37
C ARG A 142 -3.72 12.57 -12.24
N GLU A 143 -5.00 12.89 -12.43
CA GLU A 143 -5.56 14.23 -12.26
C GLU A 143 -5.96 14.53 -10.81
N SER A 144 -5.81 13.61 -9.85
CA SER A 144 -6.08 13.86 -8.44
C SER A 144 -5.14 14.93 -7.86
N ALA A 145 -5.51 15.51 -6.74
CA ALA A 145 -4.69 16.51 -6.05
C ALA A 145 -3.38 15.95 -5.49
N MET A 146 -3.30 14.63 -5.28
CA MET A 146 -2.12 13.96 -4.73
C MET A 146 -1.05 13.72 -5.79
N PRO A 147 0.26 13.81 -5.47
CA PRO A 147 1.33 13.38 -6.35
C PRO A 147 1.33 11.86 -6.47
N ILE A 148 0.99 11.35 -7.64
CA ILE A 148 0.84 9.91 -7.91
C ILE A 148 1.42 9.55 -9.28
N SER A 149 2.14 8.43 -9.34
CA SER A 149 2.45 7.74 -10.60
C SER A 149 1.59 6.49 -10.71
N VAL A 150 1.01 6.24 -11.88
CA VAL A 150 0.17 5.08 -12.13
C VAL A 150 0.72 4.29 -13.31
N ILE A 151 0.93 2.99 -13.06
CA ILE A 151 1.40 2.01 -14.05
C ILE A 151 0.19 1.15 -14.39
N GLY A 152 -0.29 1.27 -15.61
CA GLY A 152 -1.46 0.53 -16.07
C GLY A 152 -1.14 -0.84 -16.65
N GLN A 153 -2.18 -1.62 -16.91
CA GLN A 153 -2.08 -2.98 -17.44
C GLN A 153 -1.27 -3.06 -18.74
N GLN A 154 -1.34 -2.05 -19.60
CA GLN A 154 -0.57 -2.01 -20.86
C GLN A 154 0.94 -2.05 -20.65
N GLN A 155 1.43 -1.47 -19.55
CA GLN A 155 2.86 -1.47 -19.20
C GLN A 155 3.29 -2.76 -18.46
N LEU A 156 2.34 -3.51 -17.91
CA LEU A 156 2.56 -4.76 -17.19
C LEU A 156 2.47 -5.98 -18.10
N GLN A 157 1.59 -5.96 -19.10
CA GLN A 157 1.37 -7.07 -20.02
C GLN A 157 2.50 -7.21 -21.05
N GLY A 158 2.91 -8.45 -21.33
CA GLY A 158 3.88 -8.76 -22.36
C GLY A 158 5.34 -8.44 -21.99
N THR A 159 5.58 -7.94 -20.77
CA THR A 159 6.95 -7.78 -20.26
C THR A 159 7.29 -8.97 -19.36
N ALA A 160 8.40 -9.64 -19.62
CA ALA A 160 8.97 -10.63 -18.72
C ALA A 160 9.60 -9.98 -17.47
N SER A 161 8.97 -8.89 -16.99
CA SER A 161 9.45 -8.08 -15.86
C SER A 161 8.63 -8.40 -14.63
N ASN A 162 9.29 -8.45 -13.49
CA ASN A 162 8.62 -8.52 -12.19
C ASN A 162 8.18 -7.10 -11.72
N ILE A 163 7.42 -7.03 -10.64
CA ILE A 163 6.92 -5.74 -10.12
C ILE A 163 8.09 -4.78 -9.78
N ASN A 164 9.19 -5.29 -9.24
CA ASN A 164 10.35 -4.46 -8.87
C ASN A 164 10.99 -3.80 -10.09
N ASP A 165 11.09 -4.52 -11.22
CA ASP A 165 11.64 -3.98 -12.47
C ASP A 165 10.74 -2.86 -13.02
N VAL A 166 9.44 -3.03 -12.92
CA VAL A 166 8.46 -2.02 -13.33
C VAL A 166 8.52 -0.79 -12.41
N LEU A 167 8.60 -1.00 -11.11
CA LEU A 167 8.73 0.08 -10.13
C LEU A 167 10.05 0.86 -10.31
N ALA A 168 11.15 0.17 -10.61
CA ALA A 168 12.46 0.80 -10.84
C ALA A 168 12.47 1.77 -12.04
N ARG A 169 11.55 1.60 -12.99
CA ARG A 169 11.36 2.51 -14.16
C ARG A 169 10.44 3.69 -13.85
N THR A 170 9.87 3.75 -12.64
CA THR A 170 8.94 4.81 -12.23
C THR A 170 9.70 6.01 -11.69
N VAL A 171 9.30 7.21 -12.08
CA VAL A 171 9.93 8.46 -11.63
C VAL A 171 9.88 8.59 -10.10
N GLY A 172 11.02 8.94 -9.49
CA GLY A 172 11.14 9.11 -8.03
C GLY A 172 11.25 7.80 -7.24
N VAL A 173 11.26 6.64 -7.90
CA VAL A 173 11.32 5.32 -7.26
C VAL A 173 12.68 4.67 -7.51
N THR A 174 13.24 4.07 -6.48
CA THR A 174 14.38 3.16 -6.60
C THR A 174 14.05 1.83 -5.97
N VAL A 175 14.52 0.75 -6.59
CA VAL A 175 14.40 -0.59 -6.06
C VAL A 175 15.79 -1.20 -5.95
N ARG A 176 16.12 -1.68 -4.77
CA ARG A 176 17.38 -2.37 -4.51
C ARG A 176 17.10 -3.81 -4.15
N ASN A 177 17.46 -4.71 -5.04
CA ASN A 177 17.42 -6.15 -4.80
C ASN A 177 18.72 -6.60 -4.14
N THR A 178 18.64 -7.50 -3.15
CA THR A 178 19.80 -8.02 -2.44
C THR A 178 20.27 -9.38 -2.96
N GLY A 179 19.51 -9.99 -3.88
CA GLY A 179 19.82 -11.31 -4.44
C GLY A 179 18.77 -11.79 -5.45
N GLY A 180 18.69 -13.09 -5.64
CA GLY A 180 17.72 -13.74 -6.52
C GLY A 180 16.30 -13.81 -5.94
N MET A 181 15.47 -14.72 -6.45
CA MET A 181 14.11 -14.91 -5.97
C MET A 181 14.10 -15.27 -4.48
N GLY A 182 13.20 -14.68 -3.71
CA GLY A 182 13.11 -14.81 -2.25
C GLY A 182 14.00 -13.86 -1.46
N SER A 183 14.95 -13.18 -2.10
CA SER A 183 15.77 -12.17 -1.43
C SER A 183 14.97 -10.91 -1.14
N ALA A 184 15.38 -10.21 -0.07
CA ALA A 184 14.74 -8.95 0.30
C ALA A 184 14.96 -7.89 -0.80
N SER A 185 13.89 -7.18 -1.14
CA SER A 185 13.95 -5.99 -1.96
C SER A 185 13.56 -4.76 -1.14
N ARG A 186 14.25 -3.65 -1.36
CA ARG A 186 13.97 -2.37 -0.70
C ARG A 186 13.50 -1.38 -1.73
N ILE A 187 12.24 -0.99 -1.61
CA ILE A 187 11.63 0.06 -2.41
C ILE A 187 11.81 1.37 -1.68
N SER A 188 12.26 2.38 -2.40
CA SER A 188 12.44 3.74 -1.89
C SER A 188 11.73 4.73 -2.80
N VAL A 189 11.03 5.67 -2.21
CA VAL A 189 10.46 6.83 -2.91
C VAL A 189 11.14 8.07 -2.37
N ARG A 190 11.76 8.85 -3.26
CA ARG A 190 12.47 10.09 -2.91
C ARG A 190 13.51 9.91 -1.80
N GLY A 191 14.20 8.77 -1.80
CA GLY A 191 15.23 8.41 -0.82
C GLY A 191 14.70 7.88 0.53
N LEU A 192 13.39 7.83 0.74
CA LEU A 192 12.80 7.22 1.93
C LEU A 192 12.44 5.76 1.65
N GLU A 193 13.04 4.82 2.37
CA GLU A 193 12.96 3.38 2.11
C GLU A 193 12.42 2.57 3.30
N GLY A 194 12.13 1.30 3.02
CA GLY A 194 11.81 0.28 4.02
C GLY A 194 10.44 0.51 4.68
N LYS A 195 10.38 0.46 6.00
CA LYS A 195 9.14 0.58 6.79
C LYS A 195 8.46 1.96 6.68
N ARG A 196 9.10 2.96 6.02
CA ARG A 196 8.50 4.27 5.72
C ARG A 196 7.61 4.25 4.49
N MET A 197 7.72 3.20 3.68
CA MET A 197 6.86 2.95 2.54
C MET A 197 5.67 2.10 2.95
N GLY A 198 4.46 2.57 2.66
CA GLY A 198 3.27 1.75 2.78
C GLY A 198 3.16 0.79 1.59
N ILE A 199 2.93 -0.49 1.85
CA ILE A 199 2.64 -1.50 0.82
C ILE A 199 1.19 -1.94 1.01
N TYR A 200 0.43 -1.87 -0.07
CA TYR A 200 -1.00 -2.17 -0.06
C TYR A 200 -1.36 -3.10 -1.23
N ILE A 201 -2.35 -3.94 -1.00
CA ILE A 201 -3.06 -4.70 -2.03
C ILE A 201 -4.54 -4.35 -1.91
N ASP A 202 -5.13 -3.84 -2.99
CA ASP A 202 -6.52 -3.37 -3.02
C ASP A 202 -6.86 -2.44 -1.83
N GLU A 203 -5.95 -1.47 -1.56
CA GLU A 203 -6.06 -0.48 -0.48
C GLU A 203 -5.97 -1.05 0.95
N THR A 204 -5.67 -2.34 1.09
CA THR A 204 -5.47 -3.00 2.38
C THR A 204 -3.98 -3.10 2.70
N PRO A 205 -3.52 -2.60 3.86
CA PRO A 205 -2.10 -2.62 4.19
C PRO A 205 -1.60 -4.05 4.42
N MET A 206 -0.39 -4.31 3.90
CA MET A 206 0.31 -5.58 4.06
C MET A 206 1.22 -5.61 5.30
N SER A 207 0.78 -5.17 6.45
CA SER A 207 1.63 -4.97 7.63
C SER A 207 2.55 -6.16 7.97
N GLN A 208 2.09 -7.16 8.71
CA GLN A 208 2.87 -8.37 9.01
C GLN A 208 3.02 -9.31 7.81
N LEU A 209 2.04 -9.32 6.92
CA LEU A 209 2.11 -10.13 5.71
C LEU A 209 3.33 -9.76 4.85
N SER A 210 3.78 -8.50 4.89
CA SER A 210 5.00 -8.04 4.20
C SER A 210 6.29 -8.73 4.67
N ASN A 211 6.29 -9.37 5.83
CA ASN A 211 7.43 -10.18 6.28
C ASN A 211 7.50 -11.55 5.57
N PHE A 212 6.40 -11.98 4.92
CA PHE A 212 6.27 -13.29 4.30
C PHE A 212 5.96 -13.22 2.80
N VAL A 213 5.40 -12.10 2.33
CA VAL A 213 5.06 -11.86 0.93
C VAL A 213 5.79 -10.61 0.46
N ALA A 214 6.67 -10.78 -0.51
CA ALA A 214 7.26 -9.65 -1.23
C ALA A 214 6.34 -9.24 -2.40
N LEU A 215 6.42 -7.99 -2.85
CA LEU A 215 5.66 -7.56 -4.04
C LEU A 215 5.96 -8.40 -5.27
N ASN A 216 7.19 -8.88 -5.42
CA ASN A 216 7.59 -9.76 -6.52
C ASN A 216 6.95 -11.16 -6.49
N ASP A 217 6.32 -11.53 -5.40
CA ASP A 217 5.60 -12.81 -5.32
C ASP A 217 4.23 -12.76 -6.02
N ILE A 218 3.76 -11.55 -6.36
CA ILE A 218 2.49 -11.34 -7.06
C ILE A 218 2.79 -11.34 -8.56
N PRO A 219 2.28 -12.31 -9.33
CA PRO A 219 2.46 -12.34 -10.78
C PRO A 219 1.86 -11.11 -11.46
N THR A 220 2.57 -10.54 -12.42
CA THR A 220 2.14 -9.32 -13.13
C THR A 220 0.83 -9.51 -13.92
N ASN A 221 0.52 -10.76 -14.33
CA ASN A 221 -0.74 -11.09 -14.99
C ASN A 221 -1.97 -11.01 -14.08
N MET A 222 -1.78 -11.01 -12.75
CA MET A 222 -2.85 -10.82 -11.76
C MET A 222 -3.10 -9.33 -11.40
N ILE A 223 -2.32 -8.42 -11.97
CA ILE A 223 -2.36 -6.99 -11.60
C ILE A 223 -3.09 -6.18 -12.68
N GLU A 224 -4.02 -5.35 -12.26
CA GLU A 224 -4.70 -4.37 -13.10
C GLU A 224 -3.85 -3.10 -13.27
N ARG A 225 -3.35 -2.57 -12.14
CA ARG A 225 -2.48 -1.40 -12.10
C ARG A 225 -1.67 -1.33 -10.81
N ILE A 226 -0.59 -0.58 -10.84
CA ILE A 226 0.20 -0.21 -9.65
C ILE A 226 0.13 1.30 -9.47
N GLU A 227 -0.22 1.73 -8.27
CA GLU A 227 -0.32 3.11 -7.87
C GLU A 227 0.83 3.45 -6.93
N VAL A 228 1.62 4.48 -7.26
CA VAL A 228 2.74 4.94 -6.42
C VAL A 228 2.43 6.35 -5.93
N TYR A 229 2.03 6.47 -4.68
CA TYR A 229 1.78 7.74 -4.00
C TYR A 229 3.07 8.28 -3.41
N LYS A 230 3.35 9.58 -3.57
CA LYS A 230 4.62 10.20 -3.21
C LYS A 230 4.42 11.24 -2.10
N GLY A 231 4.72 10.86 -0.87
CA GLY A 231 4.61 11.71 0.32
C GLY A 231 3.23 11.70 0.96
N ILE A 232 2.16 11.98 0.24
CA ILE A 232 0.79 11.94 0.76
C ILE A 232 0.09 10.66 0.27
N VAL A 233 -0.59 9.99 1.19
CA VAL A 233 -1.32 8.75 0.94
C VAL A 233 -2.81 8.98 1.21
N PRO A 234 -3.72 8.45 0.36
CA PRO A 234 -5.16 8.60 0.57
C PRO A 234 -5.59 8.19 1.98
N TYR A 235 -6.53 8.95 2.56
CA TYR A 235 -7.05 8.69 3.91
C TYR A 235 -7.58 7.26 4.08
N LYS A 236 -8.21 6.72 3.05
CA LYS A 236 -8.87 5.41 3.05
C LYS A 236 -7.92 4.20 3.15
N PHE A 237 -6.63 4.38 2.95
CA PHE A 237 -5.66 3.28 3.05
C PHE A 237 -5.37 2.87 4.49
N GLY A 238 -5.56 3.79 5.46
CA GLY A 238 -5.22 3.55 6.86
C GLY A 238 -3.71 3.49 7.12
N GLY A 239 -3.34 3.33 8.38
CA GLY A 239 -1.93 3.22 8.78
C GLY A 239 -1.12 4.51 8.56
N SER A 240 0.21 4.37 8.56
CA SER A 240 1.14 5.48 8.42
C SER A 240 2.23 5.17 7.39
N ALA A 241 2.45 6.09 6.44
CA ALA A 241 3.46 5.96 5.40
C ALA A 241 4.09 7.33 5.11
N LEU A 242 5.34 7.56 5.55
CA LEU A 242 6.00 8.87 5.46
C LEU A 242 6.62 9.14 4.09
N GLY A 243 7.16 8.11 3.45
CA GLY A 243 7.80 8.22 2.12
C GLY A 243 6.79 8.18 0.98
N GLY A 244 5.62 7.63 1.25
CA GLY A 244 4.58 7.34 0.26
C GLY A 244 4.11 5.90 0.31
N ALA A 245 3.36 5.48 -0.69
CA ALA A 245 2.77 4.15 -0.74
C ALA A 245 2.82 3.53 -2.13
N VAL A 246 2.94 2.22 -2.17
CA VAL A 246 2.71 1.41 -3.36
C VAL A 246 1.44 0.60 -3.13
N ASN A 247 0.42 0.81 -3.97
CA ASN A 247 -0.81 0.05 -3.95
C ASN A 247 -0.89 -0.80 -5.23
N VAL A 248 -0.96 -2.10 -5.06
CA VAL A 248 -1.18 -3.06 -6.14
C VAL A 248 -2.67 -3.34 -6.23
N VAL A 249 -3.28 -2.93 -7.32
CA VAL A 249 -4.70 -3.19 -7.57
C VAL A 249 -4.81 -4.48 -8.38
N THR A 250 -5.54 -5.44 -7.84
CA THR A 250 -5.72 -6.75 -8.46
C THR A 250 -6.72 -6.69 -9.61
N LYS A 251 -6.52 -7.57 -10.58
CA LYS A 251 -7.32 -7.62 -11.79
C LYS A 251 -8.73 -8.15 -11.52
N GLU A 252 -9.71 -7.49 -12.08
CA GLU A 252 -11.07 -8.00 -12.10
C GLU A 252 -11.27 -8.93 -13.31
N TYR A 253 -11.51 -10.22 -13.04
CA TYR A 253 -11.60 -11.24 -14.08
C TYR A 253 -13.04 -11.37 -14.63
N PRO A 254 -13.20 -11.81 -15.89
CA PRO A 254 -14.51 -12.15 -16.45
C PRO A 254 -15.29 -13.16 -15.60
N PRO A 255 -16.63 -13.26 -15.78
CA PRO A 255 -17.49 -14.15 -14.99
C PRO A 255 -17.13 -15.63 -15.04
N VAL A 256 -16.56 -16.08 -16.14
CA VAL A 256 -15.97 -17.41 -16.30
C VAL A 256 -14.55 -17.21 -16.79
N TYR A 257 -13.59 -17.59 -15.99
CA TYR A 257 -12.19 -17.34 -16.28
C TYR A 257 -11.33 -18.49 -15.78
N LEU A 258 -10.37 -18.89 -16.60
CA LEU A 258 -9.29 -19.80 -16.25
C LEU A 258 -8.01 -19.26 -16.89
N ASP A 259 -7.01 -19.07 -16.05
CA ASP A 259 -5.66 -18.69 -16.47
C ASP A 259 -4.67 -19.69 -15.90
N PHE A 260 -3.67 -20.03 -16.70
CA PHE A 260 -2.53 -20.83 -16.30
C PHE A 260 -1.29 -20.20 -16.92
N SER A 261 -0.30 -19.88 -16.11
CA SER A 261 0.98 -19.40 -16.60
C SER A 261 2.14 -20.17 -16.01
N TYR A 262 3.16 -20.36 -16.83
CA TYR A 262 4.44 -20.91 -16.44
C TYR A 262 5.56 -19.96 -16.89
N GLU A 263 6.40 -19.59 -15.95
CA GLU A 263 7.54 -18.73 -16.20
C GLU A 263 8.83 -19.47 -15.83
N ILE A 264 9.85 -19.28 -16.66
CA ILE A 264 11.20 -19.81 -16.44
C ILE A 264 12.19 -18.66 -16.50
N GLY A 265 13.15 -18.64 -15.58
CA GLY A 265 14.18 -17.61 -15.50
C GLY A 265 15.57 -18.18 -15.23
N SER A 266 16.56 -17.30 -15.19
CA SER A 266 17.94 -17.63 -14.85
C SER A 266 18.04 -18.27 -13.46
N PHE A 267 19.14 -19.00 -13.23
CA PHE A 267 19.46 -19.65 -11.94
C PHE A 267 18.41 -20.68 -11.50
N ASN A 268 17.85 -21.40 -12.48
CA ASN A 268 16.84 -22.43 -12.29
C ASN A 268 15.61 -21.90 -11.54
N THR A 269 15.12 -20.74 -12.00
CA THR A 269 13.92 -20.11 -11.47
C THR A 269 12.70 -20.56 -12.24
N HIS A 270 11.67 -21.02 -11.53
CA HIS A 270 10.42 -21.49 -12.08
C HIS A 270 9.26 -20.90 -11.29
N GLN A 271 8.25 -20.41 -11.99
CA GLN A 271 7.02 -19.94 -11.37
C GLN A 271 5.82 -20.47 -12.16
N ILE A 272 4.87 -21.06 -11.44
CA ILE A 272 3.59 -21.50 -11.98
C ILE A 272 2.51 -20.70 -11.28
N SER A 273 1.59 -20.11 -12.04
CA SER A 273 0.41 -19.48 -11.47
C SER A 273 -0.86 -19.97 -12.15
N THR A 274 -1.95 -20.01 -11.39
CA THR A 274 -3.27 -20.34 -11.91
C THR A 274 -4.33 -19.51 -11.22
N VAL A 275 -5.35 -19.11 -11.99
CA VAL A 275 -6.54 -18.41 -11.50
C VAL A 275 -7.77 -19.02 -12.14
N LEU A 276 -8.73 -19.37 -11.31
CA LEU A 276 -10.05 -19.83 -11.73
C LEU A 276 -11.12 -18.94 -11.11
N LYS A 277 -12.07 -18.48 -11.92
CA LYS A 277 -13.23 -17.73 -11.44
C LYS A 277 -14.50 -18.24 -12.10
N ARG A 278 -15.56 -18.35 -11.32
CA ARG A 278 -16.89 -18.66 -11.80
C ARG A 278 -17.94 -17.80 -11.09
N THR A 279 -18.77 -17.13 -11.89
CA THR A 279 -19.82 -16.25 -11.39
C THR A 279 -21.18 -16.82 -11.79
N ASN A 280 -22.09 -16.89 -10.83
CA ASN A 280 -23.51 -17.14 -11.08
C ASN A 280 -24.24 -15.79 -11.14
N HIS A 281 -24.59 -15.35 -12.37
CA HIS A 281 -25.24 -14.05 -12.57
C HIS A 281 -26.62 -13.92 -11.92
N LYS A 282 -27.34 -15.03 -11.70
CA LYS A 282 -28.68 -15.00 -11.06
C LYS A 282 -28.59 -14.67 -9.57
N SER A 283 -27.72 -15.33 -8.85
CA SER A 283 -27.55 -15.14 -7.40
C SER A 283 -26.54 -14.05 -7.04
N GLY A 284 -25.70 -13.59 -7.99
CA GLY A 284 -24.60 -12.67 -7.73
C GLY A 284 -23.42 -13.32 -6.98
N LEU A 285 -23.42 -14.65 -6.81
CA LEU A 285 -22.34 -15.37 -6.17
C LEU A 285 -21.20 -15.62 -7.15
N GLN A 286 -20.00 -15.32 -6.69
CA GLN A 286 -18.75 -15.57 -7.40
C GLN A 286 -17.87 -16.47 -6.54
N PHE A 287 -17.29 -17.48 -7.14
CA PHE A 287 -16.26 -18.32 -6.57
C PHE A 287 -14.96 -18.06 -7.30
N GLY A 288 -13.90 -17.82 -6.55
CA GLY A 288 -12.55 -17.65 -7.04
C GLY A 288 -11.60 -18.66 -6.38
N MET A 289 -10.62 -19.16 -7.11
CA MET A 289 -9.50 -19.93 -6.60
C MET A 289 -8.26 -19.53 -7.37
N GLY A 290 -7.15 -19.37 -6.67
CA GLY A 290 -5.88 -19.04 -7.28
C GLY A 290 -4.71 -19.62 -6.51
N GLY A 291 -3.57 -19.78 -7.21
CA GLY A 291 -2.36 -20.24 -6.57
C GLY A 291 -1.12 -19.92 -7.37
N VAL A 292 -0.01 -19.82 -6.64
CA VAL A 292 1.33 -19.58 -7.19
C VAL A 292 2.31 -20.53 -6.52
N VAL A 293 3.13 -21.20 -7.31
CA VAL A 293 4.27 -21.99 -6.85
C VAL A 293 5.52 -21.38 -7.45
N SER A 294 6.44 -20.96 -6.62
CA SER A 294 7.71 -20.38 -7.02
C SER A 294 8.86 -21.22 -6.47
N PHE A 295 9.85 -21.46 -7.30
CA PHE A 295 11.07 -22.16 -6.97
C PHE A 295 12.26 -21.50 -7.65
N ALA A 296 13.39 -21.37 -6.95
CA ALA A 296 14.66 -20.93 -7.53
C ALA A 296 15.82 -21.61 -6.81
N LYS A 297 16.85 -22.01 -7.54
CA LYS A 297 18.11 -22.45 -6.93
C LYS A 297 19.00 -21.30 -6.50
N ASN A 298 18.89 -20.16 -7.19
CA ASN A 298 19.75 -18.98 -6.97
C ASN A 298 21.26 -19.29 -7.04
N ASN A 299 21.67 -20.29 -7.82
CA ASN A 299 23.03 -20.82 -7.90
C ASN A 299 23.89 -20.06 -8.90
N TYR A 300 24.29 -18.86 -8.58
CA TYR A 300 25.19 -18.05 -9.39
C TYR A 300 26.54 -17.81 -8.71
N LYS A 301 27.54 -17.45 -9.51
CA LYS A 301 28.87 -17.12 -9.00
C LYS A 301 28.87 -15.73 -8.37
N MET A 302 29.51 -15.60 -7.20
CA MET A 302 29.70 -14.34 -6.50
C MET A 302 31.17 -14.12 -6.12
N ALA A 303 31.63 -12.88 -6.17
CA ALA A 303 32.95 -12.49 -5.68
C ALA A 303 32.86 -12.09 -4.23
N LEU A 304 33.69 -12.68 -3.37
CA LEU A 304 33.76 -12.41 -1.94
C LEU A 304 34.73 -11.26 -1.69
N ALA A 305 34.21 -10.09 -1.34
CA ALA A 305 35.03 -8.90 -1.09
C ALA A 305 35.99 -9.03 0.11
N ASN A 306 35.62 -9.87 1.10
CA ASN A 306 36.41 -10.17 2.29
C ASN A 306 37.50 -11.23 2.04
N LEU A 307 37.53 -11.85 0.86
CA LEU A 307 38.54 -12.83 0.44
C LEU A 307 39.17 -12.40 -0.92
N ASP A 308 39.62 -11.16 -0.99
CA ASP A 308 40.33 -10.57 -2.14
C ASP A 308 39.65 -10.78 -3.51
N GLY A 309 38.30 -10.80 -3.51
CA GLY A 309 37.51 -10.99 -4.73
C GLY A 309 37.44 -12.44 -5.21
N ARG A 310 37.78 -13.43 -4.38
CA ARG A 310 37.62 -14.85 -4.69
C ARG A 310 36.23 -15.15 -5.18
N VAL A 311 36.11 -15.81 -6.31
CA VAL A 311 34.83 -16.21 -6.89
C VAL A 311 34.42 -17.58 -6.37
N VAL A 312 33.24 -17.65 -5.78
CA VAL A 312 32.61 -18.89 -5.27
C VAL A 312 31.22 -19.05 -5.89
N GLU A 313 30.70 -20.25 -5.89
CA GLU A 313 29.33 -20.53 -6.32
C GLU A 313 28.39 -20.51 -5.11
N ARG A 314 27.25 -19.82 -5.25
CA ARG A 314 26.17 -19.89 -4.26
C ARG A 314 25.55 -21.28 -4.37
N ASN A 315 25.66 -22.07 -3.32
CA ASN A 315 25.24 -23.46 -3.30
C ASN A 315 24.13 -23.75 -2.28
N HIS A 316 23.84 -22.80 -1.38
CA HIS A 316 22.85 -22.95 -0.31
C HIS A 316 21.95 -21.71 -0.21
N ASP A 317 21.22 -21.41 -1.32
CA ASP A 317 20.34 -20.22 -1.42
C ASP A 317 19.00 -20.58 -2.10
N SER A 318 18.61 -21.87 -2.08
CA SER A 318 17.38 -22.26 -2.73
C SER A 318 16.15 -21.66 -2.02
N PHE A 319 15.20 -21.25 -2.84
CA PHE A 319 13.95 -20.67 -2.41
C PHE A 319 12.77 -21.47 -2.93
N LYS A 320 11.79 -21.76 -2.06
CA LYS A 320 10.54 -22.40 -2.42
C LYS A 320 9.38 -21.72 -1.72
N LYS A 321 8.38 -21.31 -2.49
CA LYS A 321 7.14 -20.71 -1.99
C LYS A 321 5.93 -21.37 -2.65
N ILE A 322 4.93 -21.66 -1.84
CA ILE A 322 3.61 -22.12 -2.28
C ILE A 322 2.60 -21.17 -1.65
N MET A 323 1.81 -20.53 -2.49
CA MET A 323 0.71 -19.66 -2.09
C MET A 323 -0.55 -20.12 -2.82
N GLY A 324 -1.66 -20.26 -2.11
CA GLY A 324 -2.93 -20.61 -2.73
C GLY A 324 -4.09 -20.11 -1.90
N GLY A 325 -5.21 -19.82 -2.53
CA GLY A 325 -6.37 -19.30 -1.83
C GLY A 325 -7.67 -19.49 -2.57
N ILE A 326 -8.73 -19.31 -1.83
CA ILE A 326 -10.12 -19.29 -2.33
C ILE A 326 -10.78 -17.99 -1.93
N SER A 327 -11.71 -17.53 -2.76
CA SER A 327 -12.54 -16.37 -2.48
C SER A 327 -14.00 -16.65 -2.82
N ILE A 328 -14.90 -16.14 -1.99
CA ILE A 328 -16.33 -16.15 -2.23
C ILE A 328 -16.80 -14.70 -2.18
N LYS A 329 -17.41 -14.22 -3.26
CA LYS A 329 -17.93 -12.85 -3.37
C LYS A 329 -19.41 -12.89 -3.68
N ALA A 330 -20.21 -12.10 -2.98
CA ALA A 330 -21.63 -11.89 -3.24
C ALA A 330 -21.86 -10.40 -3.59
N THR A 331 -22.63 -10.13 -4.68
CA THR A 331 -22.85 -8.78 -5.21
C THR A 331 -24.33 -8.38 -5.33
N LYS A 332 -25.25 -9.29 -5.02
CA LYS A 332 -26.71 -9.06 -5.15
C LYS A 332 -27.45 -9.22 -3.80
N TRP A 333 -26.72 -9.03 -2.70
CA TRP A 333 -27.28 -9.11 -1.35
C TRP A 333 -27.47 -7.71 -0.77
N TRP A 334 -27.65 -7.59 0.55
CA TRP A 334 -27.80 -6.29 1.21
C TRP A 334 -26.58 -5.40 1.04
N PHE A 335 -25.36 -5.96 1.09
CA PHE A 335 -24.14 -5.28 0.67
C PHE A 335 -23.99 -5.32 -0.85
N ASP A 336 -23.45 -4.23 -1.43
CA ASP A 336 -23.10 -4.19 -2.86
C ASP A 336 -21.94 -5.13 -3.17
N GLU A 337 -21.04 -5.32 -2.19
CA GLU A 337 -20.01 -6.33 -2.22
C GLU A 337 -19.83 -6.93 -0.82
N MET A 338 -19.88 -8.24 -0.74
CA MET A 338 -19.45 -9.03 0.41
C MET A 338 -18.47 -10.08 -0.09
N LYS A 339 -17.20 -9.98 0.30
CA LYS A 339 -16.14 -10.89 -0.14
C LYS A 339 -15.47 -11.52 1.08
N TRP A 340 -15.35 -12.83 1.07
CA TRP A 340 -14.54 -13.60 2.02
C TRP A 340 -13.42 -14.31 1.29
N GLU A 341 -12.23 -14.31 1.88
CA GLU A 341 -11.01 -14.91 1.33
C GLU A 341 -10.29 -15.74 2.37
N LEU A 342 -9.71 -16.84 1.93
CA LEU A 342 -8.81 -17.68 2.71
C LEU A 342 -7.56 -17.96 1.88
N ILE A 343 -6.38 -17.66 2.42
CA ILE A 343 -5.09 -17.84 1.75
C ILE A 343 -4.17 -18.64 2.65
N LEU A 344 -3.50 -19.64 2.07
CA LEU A 344 -2.42 -20.40 2.67
C LEU A 344 -1.11 -20.03 1.98
N LEU A 345 -0.09 -19.77 2.79
CA LEU A 345 1.26 -19.45 2.32
C LEU A 345 2.28 -20.31 3.06
N ARG A 346 3.17 -20.98 2.32
CA ARG A 346 4.31 -21.71 2.88
C ARG A 346 5.58 -21.31 2.14
N THR A 347 6.63 -20.99 2.91
CA THR A 347 7.95 -20.63 2.38
C THR A 347 9.04 -21.45 3.05
N LYS A 348 10.04 -21.85 2.28
CA LYS A 348 11.34 -22.33 2.76
C LYS A 348 12.43 -21.64 1.96
N GLN A 349 13.43 -21.11 2.65
CA GLN A 349 14.58 -20.45 2.04
C GLN A 349 15.85 -20.86 2.76
N GLU A 350 16.78 -21.41 2.03
CA GLU A 350 18.14 -21.67 2.48
C GLU A 350 18.89 -20.36 2.66
N ILE A 351 19.93 -20.36 3.46
CA ILE A 351 20.68 -19.16 3.83
C ILE A 351 22.09 -19.26 3.29
N GLN A 352 22.44 -18.41 2.35
CA GLN A 352 23.79 -18.34 1.80
C GLN A 352 24.70 -17.50 2.70
N GLY A 353 25.81 -18.09 3.12
CA GLY A 353 26.87 -17.36 3.81
C GLY A 353 27.69 -16.47 2.89
N ILE A 354 28.34 -15.46 3.48
CA ILE A 354 29.34 -14.61 2.82
C ILE A 354 30.72 -14.90 3.40
N ASP A 355 30.83 -14.92 4.71
CA ASP A 355 32.11 -15.19 5.40
C ASP A 355 32.44 -16.67 5.46
N LEU A 356 31.43 -17.52 5.54
CA LEU A 356 31.53 -18.96 5.63
C LEU A 356 30.61 -19.64 4.60
N ASP A 357 30.94 -20.87 4.25
CA ASP A 357 30.13 -21.75 3.40
C ASP A 357 29.03 -22.40 4.25
N ILE A 358 27.87 -21.74 4.35
CA ILE A 358 26.70 -22.24 5.08
C ILE A 358 26.06 -23.39 4.27
N ARG A 359 25.70 -24.48 4.94
CA ARG A 359 25.25 -25.71 4.27
C ARG A 359 23.92 -26.28 4.76
N GLU A 360 23.48 -25.96 5.96
CA GLU A 360 22.30 -26.58 6.59
C GLU A 360 21.24 -25.56 7.02
N ALA A 361 21.64 -24.32 7.33
CA ALA A 361 20.73 -23.31 7.88
C ALA A 361 19.68 -22.85 6.87
N TYR A 362 18.44 -22.77 7.31
CA TYR A 362 17.32 -22.27 6.49
C TYR A 362 16.25 -21.58 7.33
N ASN A 363 15.53 -20.66 6.70
CA ASN A 363 14.29 -20.06 7.21
C ASN A 363 13.08 -20.83 6.68
N HIS A 364 12.03 -20.90 7.50
CA HIS A 364 10.75 -21.46 7.10
C HIS A 364 9.58 -20.65 7.65
N SER A 365 8.47 -20.67 6.94
CA SER A 365 7.20 -20.10 7.42
C SER A 365 6.00 -20.83 6.85
N ILE A 366 4.91 -20.82 7.63
CA ILE A 366 3.57 -21.19 7.21
C ILE A 366 2.59 -20.18 7.77
N ASN A 367 1.74 -19.61 6.90
CA ASN A 367 0.81 -18.56 7.26
C ASN A 367 -0.57 -18.86 6.71
N TYR A 368 -1.59 -18.54 7.50
CA TYR A 368 -3.00 -18.58 7.15
C TYR A 368 -3.54 -17.16 7.22
N VAL A 369 -4.20 -16.73 6.17
CA VAL A 369 -4.82 -15.41 6.09
C VAL A 369 -6.29 -15.59 5.79
N THR A 370 -7.16 -15.00 6.58
CA THR A 370 -8.57 -14.88 6.25
C THR A 370 -8.98 -13.42 6.26
N ALA A 371 -9.78 -13.01 5.29
CA ALA A 371 -10.23 -11.62 5.15
C ALA A 371 -11.71 -11.56 4.79
N LEU A 372 -12.37 -10.54 5.31
CA LEU A 372 -13.75 -10.18 5.01
C LEU A 372 -13.78 -8.73 4.54
N THR A 373 -14.37 -8.49 3.37
CA THR A 373 -14.63 -7.14 2.83
C THR A 373 -16.13 -6.96 2.68
N LEU A 374 -16.66 -5.85 3.16
CA LEU A 374 -18.06 -5.44 3.02
C LEU A 374 -18.09 -4.02 2.46
N LYS A 375 -18.82 -3.81 1.35
CA LYS A 375 -19.01 -2.48 0.76
C LYS A 375 -20.47 -2.20 0.59
N ARG A 376 -20.90 -1.00 0.93
CA ARG A 376 -22.25 -0.54 0.75
C ARG A 376 -22.30 0.94 0.42
N LYS A 377 -22.90 1.28 -0.72
CA LYS A 377 -23.26 2.65 -1.07
C LYS A 377 -24.58 3.02 -0.42
N ASN A 378 -24.74 4.28 -0.08
CA ASN A 378 -25.95 4.79 0.59
C ASN A 378 -26.31 3.96 1.84
N PHE A 379 -25.33 3.72 2.73
CA PHE A 379 -25.45 2.93 3.94
C PHE A 379 -26.33 3.65 4.97
N PHE A 380 -27.58 3.23 5.12
CA PHE A 380 -28.66 3.84 5.92
C PHE A 380 -29.06 5.28 5.54
N LEU A 381 -28.19 6.07 4.89
CA LEU A 381 -28.43 7.44 4.47
C LEU A 381 -27.94 7.63 3.04
N ASP A 382 -28.67 8.41 2.25
CA ASP A 382 -28.23 8.78 0.90
C ASP A 382 -26.94 9.59 0.98
N GLY A 383 -25.95 9.22 0.15
CA GLY A 383 -24.63 9.83 0.12
C GLY A 383 -23.65 9.32 1.18
N LEU A 384 -24.05 8.41 2.07
CA LEU A 384 -23.16 7.76 3.03
C LEU A 384 -22.70 6.40 2.48
N ASP A 385 -21.44 6.28 2.14
CA ASP A 385 -20.81 5.04 1.68
C ASP A 385 -20.01 4.38 2.81
N LEU A 386 -20.06 3.05 2.89
CA LEU A 386 -19.31 2.23 3.84
C LEU A 386 -18.40 1.26 3.10
N ASP A 387 -17.10 1.27 3.46
CA ASP A 387 -16.14 0.21 3.15
C ASP A 387 -15.58 -0.35 4.46
N PHE A 388 -15.80 -1.62 4.72
CA PHE A 388 -15.31 -2.32 5.89
C PHE A 388 -14.48 -3.52 5.50
N ASP A 389 -13.26 -3.59 6.03
CA ASP A 389 -12.34 -4.72 5.85
C ASP A 389 -11.90 -5.25 7.22
N ALA A 390 -11.93 -6.56 7.38
CA ALA A 390 -11.37 -7.26 8.53
C ALA A 390 -10.48 -8.41 8.06
N GLY A 391 -9.26 -8.48 8.57
CA GLY A 391 -8.28 -9.50 8.22
C GLY A 391 -7.65 -10.13 9.45
N TYR A 392 -7.45 -11.44 9.42
CA TYR A 392 -6.72 -12.17 10.44
C TYR A 392 -5.60 -12.97 9.80
N VAL A 393 -4.38 -12.77 10.28
CA VAL A 393 -3.18 -13.50 9.87
C VAL A 393 -2.69 -14.33 11.06
N SER A 394 -2.50 -15.61 10.87
CA SER A 394 -1.86 -16.49 11.84
C SER A 394 -0.70 -17.21 11.18
N GLY A 395 0.49 -17.06 11.73
CA GLY A 395 1.71 -17.59 11.13
C GLY A 395 2.63 -18.25 12.14
N LYS A 396 3.36 -19.25 11.64
CA LYS A 396 4.52 -19.85 12.29
C LYS A 396 5.73 -19.63 11.41
N TYR A 397 6.84 -19.24 11.99
CA TYR A 397 8.09 -19.03 11.27
C TYR A 397 9.29 -19.21 12.19
N GLY A 398 10.41 -19.52 11.61
CA GLY A 398 11.64 -19.67 12.38
C GLY A 398 12.87 -19.88 11.52
N LEU A 399 14.00 -19.79 12.20
CA LEU A 399 15.30 -20.21 11.72
C LEU A 399 15.57 -21.64 12.21
N CYS A 400 16.04 -22.49 11.33
CA CYS A 400 16.63 -23.78 11.67
C CYS A 400 18.12 -23.72 11.38
N ASP A 401 18.95 -23.76 12.42
CA ASP A 401 20.41 -23.72 12.37
C ASP A 401 20.96 -24.63 13.47
N LYS A 402 21.09 -25.92 13.14
CA LYS A 402 21.51 -27.00 14.06
C LYS A 402 22.83 -27.65 13.64
N ALA A 403 23.52 -27.08 12.66
CA ALA A 403 24.75 -27.67 12.12
C ALA A 403 25.81 -27.85 13.22
N MET A 404 26.36 -29.05 13.32
CA MET A 404 27.40 -29.36 14.30
C MET A 404 28.81 -29.03 13.79
N HIS A 405 28.93 -28.56 12.55
CA HIS A 405 30.17 -28.13 11.93
C HIS A 405 29.92 -26.89 11.09
N ARG A 406 30.93 -26.04 11.01
CA ARG A 406 30.98 -24.92 10.06
C ARG A 406 32.06 -25.19 9.02
N TYR A 407 31.93 -24.56 7.88
CA TYR A 407 32.89 -24.70 6.80
C TYR A 407 33.37 -23.34 6.32
N ASP A 408 34.68 -23.18 6.15
CA ASP A 408 35.19 -22.07 5.36
C ASP A 408 35.07 -22.38 3.86
N TRP A 409 35.37 -21.38 3.04
CA TRP A 409 35.30 -21.55 1.58
C TRP A 409 36.42 -22.44 0.99
N ASP A 410 37.36 -22.93 1.80
CA ASP A 410 38.37 -23.95 1.45
C ASP A 410 37.92 -25.33 1.85
N GLY A 411 36.75 -25.47 2.47
CA GLY A 411 36.20 -26.74 2.92
C GLY A 411 36.79 -27.23 4.27
N ARG A 412 37.52 -26.39 4.98
CA ARG A 412 38.02 -26.71 6.33
C ARG A 412 36.86 -26.73 7.31
N VAL A 413 36.86 -27.76 8.14
CA VAL A 413 35.87 -27.93 9.21
C VAL A 413 36.23 -27.04 10.39
N LEU A 414 35.27 -26.23 10.82
CA LEU A 414 35.34 -25.38 11.99
C LEU A 414 34.33 -25.87 13.03
N PRO A 415 34.58 -25.61 14.33
CA PRO A 415 33.61 -25.94 15.37
C PRO A 415 32.32 -25.12 15.21
N PRO A 416 31.18 -25.63 15.69
CA PRO A 416 29.93 -24.86 15.68
C PRO A 416 30.05 -23.61 16.57
N VAL A 417 29.10 -22.67 16.44
CA VAL A 417 29.10 -21.43 17.22
C VAL A 417 28.80 -21.65 18.70
N SER A 418 28.14 -22.75 19.05
CA SER A 418 27.83 -23.15 20.41
C SER A 418 27.94 -24.67 20.57
N PRO A 419 28.02 -25.19 21.80
CA PRO A 419 28.00 -26.63 22.08
C PRO A 419 26.72 -27.33 21.57
N PHE A 420 25.69 -26.55 21.25
CA PHE A 420 24.40 -27.05 20.76
C PHE A 420 24.25 -26.97 19.23
N GLY A 421 25.32 -26.58 18.52
CA GLY A 421 25.34 -26.38 17.06
C GLY A 421 25.34 -24.92 16.63
N GLY A 422 24.99 -24.69 15.36
CA GLY A 422 24.89 -23.42 14.70
C GLY A 422 26.06 -23.13 13.75
N GLU A 423 25.75 -22.70 12.55
CA GLU A 423 26.74 -22.34 11.53
C GLU A 423 26.61 -20.88 11.05
N GLN A 424 25.43 -20.31 11.10
CA GLN A 424 25.12 -18.99 10.54
C GLN A 424 25.11 -17.90 11.62
N ASN A 425 24.39 -18.10 12.71
CA ASN A 425 24.27 -17.15 13.83
C ASN A 425 25.30 -17.45 14.93
N ASN A 426 25.31 -16.64 15.99
CA ASN A 426 26.12 -16.91 17.19
C ASN A 426 25.44 -17.86 18.20
N PHE A 427 24.37 -18.51 17.80
CA PHE A 427 23.61 -19.48 18.60
C PHE A 427 22.97 -20.52 17.67
N ALA A 428 22.80 -21.72 18.19
CA ALA A 428 21.98 -22.72 17.54
C ALA A 428 20.49 -22.34 17.63
N SER A 429 19.70 -22.67 16.61
CA SER A 429 18.29 -22.29 16.52
C SER A 429 17.45 -23.43 15.96
N ASP A 430 16.28 -23.66 16.55
CA ASP A 430 15.19 -24.49 16.03
C ASP A 430 13.86 -23.76 16.33
N GLY A 431 13.70 -22.63 15.68
CA GLY A 431 12.64 -21.67 15.95
C GLY A 431 11.28 -22.12 15.40
N ASP A 432 10.23 -22.05 16.23
CA ASP A 432 8.80 -22.18 15.86
C ASP A 432 8.02 -21.00 16.47
N ASN A 433 8.39 -19.79 16.04
CA ASN A 433 7.76 -18.55 16.52
C ASN A 433 6.35 -18.43 15.94
N ARG A 434 5.40 -18.04 16.78
CA ARG A 434 4.01 -17.84 16.37
C ARG A 434 3.67 -16.36 16.40
N SER A 435 3.14 -15.85 15.28
CA SER A 435 2.62 -14.48 15.17
C SER A 435 1.14 -14.51 14.78
N ASN A 436 0.34 -13.69 15.46
CA ASN A 436 -1.06 -13.49 15.11
C ASN A 436 -1.33 -12.00 14.98
N GLU A 437 -2.04 -11.62 13.93
CA GLU A 437 -2.42 -10.24 13.66
C GLU A 437 -3.89 -10.16 13.28
N LEU A 438 -4.60 -9.21 13.90
CA LEU A 438 -5.97 -8.84 13.54
C LEU A 438 -5.95 -7.40 13.03
N ILE A 439 -6.42 -7.20 11.82
CA ILE A 439 -6.55 -5.89 11.17
C ILE A 439 -8.04 -5.60 10.99
N VAL A 440 -8.46 -4.38 11.31
CA VAL A 440 -9.80 -3.88 11.02
C VAL A 440 -9.66 -2.50 10.41
N LYS A 441 -10.32 -2.28 9.26
CA LYS A 441 -10.39 -1.00 8.58
C LYS A 441 -11.85 -0.66 8.29
N CYS A 442 -12.27 0.54 8.64
CA CYS A 442 -13.60 1.06 8.37
C CYS A 442 -13.48 2.44 7.75
N ASN A 443 -13.98 2.59 6.54
CA ASN A 443 -14.09 3.87 5.84
C ASN A 443 -15.56 4.23 5.70
N MET A 444 -15.91 5.44 6.11
CA MET A 444 -17.23 6.03 5.90
C MET A 444 -17.03 7.33 5.13
N GLY A 445 -17.59 7.40 3.93
CA GLY A 445 -17.60 8.60 3.09
C GLY A 445 -18.98 9.19 3.03
N TYR A 446 -19.16 10.44 3.41
CA TYR A 446 -20.43 11.15 3.32
C TYR A 446 -20.34 12.29 2.32
N THR A 447 -21.01 12.12 1.20
CA THR A 447 -21.17 13.17 0.18
C THR A 447 -22.32 14.08 0.59
N ILE A 448 -21.96 15.30 1.07
CA ILE A 448 -22.94 16.30 1.51
C ILE A 448 -23.64 16.88 0.28
N ASP A 449 -22.84 17.30 -0.71
CA ASP A 449 -23.31 17.82 -2.00
C ASP A 449 -22.22 17.63 -3.08
N MET A 450 -22.37 18.25 -4.25
CA MET A 450 -21.40 18.16 -5.35
C MET A 450 -20.05 18.86 -5.06
N HIS A 451 -19.98 19.68 -3.99
CA HIS A 451 -18.81 20.45 -3.63
C HIS A 451 -18.12 19.93 -2.37
N HIS A 452 -18.86 19.27 -1.48
CA HIS A 452 -18.44 18.95 -0.13
C HIS A 452 -18.60 17.47 0.17
N ALA A 453 -17.53 16.82 0.63
CA ALA A 453 -17.58 15.47 1.19
C ALA A 453 -16.77 15.38 2.48
N LEU A 454 -17.26 14.58 3.42
CA LEU A 454 -16.57 14.23 4.66
C LEU A 454 -16.27 12.75 4.66
N ASN A 455 -15.07 12.39 5.11
CA ASN A 455 -14.65 10.99 5.15
C ASN A 455 -14.04 10.69 6.51
N LEU A 456 -14.49 9.59 7.12
CA LEU A 456 -13.96 9.03 8.35
C LEU A 456 -13.27 7.71 8.04
N ASN A 457 -12.01 7.60 8.42
CA ASN A 457 -11.23 6.35 8.36
C ASN A 457 -10.90 5.90 9.78
N ILE A 458 -11.14 4.64 10.10
CA ILE A 458 -10.67 3.98 11.31
C ILE A 458 -9.89 2.75 10.90
N TYR A 459 -8.63 2.71 11.26
CA TYR A 459 -7.75 1.57 11.07
C TYR A 459 -7.26 1.09 12.43
N ALA A 460 -7.41 -0.19 12.73
CA ALA A 460 -6.93 -0.80 13.96
C ALA A 460 -6.16 -2.09 13.65
N ASP A 461 -5.04 -2.27 14.33
CA ASP A 461 -4.19 -3.44 14.22
C ASP A 461 -3.85 -3.96 15.62
N HIS A 462 -3.97 -5.26 15.81
CA HIS A 462 -3.52 -5.97 17.00
C HIS A 462 -2.59 -7.10 16.63
N ASN A 463 -1.33 -6.97 16.99
CA ASN A 463 -0.29 -7.96 16.76
C ASN A 463 0.16 -8.63 18.06
N SER A 464 0.37 -9.95 18.04
CA SER A 464 0.93 -10.73 19.14
C SER A 464 2.00 -11.67 18.61
N LEU A 465 3.16 -11.65 19.24
CA LEU A 465 4.30 -12.52 18.95
C LEU A 465 4.56 -13.43 20.16
N HIS A 466 4.65 -14.73 19.89
CA HIS A 466 5.00 -15.75 20.85
C HIS A 466 6.26 -16.49 20.33
N PRO A 467 7.46 -16.01 20.68
CA PRO A 467 8.69 -16.69 20.33
C PRO A 467 8.76 -18.06 21.00
N ASN A 468 9.30 -19.04 20.27
CA ASN A 468 9.52 -20.39 20.76
C ASN A 468 10.77 -20.99 20.11
N ASP A 469 11.90 -20.85 20.78
CA ASP A 469 13.18 -21.42 20.37
C ASP A 469 13.98 -21.81 21.60
N SER A 470 13.72 -23.02 22.09
CA SER A 470 14.41 -23.53 23.29
C SER A 470 15.90 -23.82 23.05
N LEU A 471 16.30 -24.06 21.79
CA LEU A 471 17.68 -24.30 21.42
C LEU A 471 18.48 -23.01 21.47
N MET A 472 17.87 -21.89 21.00
CA MET A 472 18.46 -20.55 21.14
C MET A 472 18.65 -20.19 22.60
N ASP A 473 17.65 -20.39 23.46
CA ASP A 473 17.75 -20.09 24.90
C ASP A 473 18.90 -20.86 25.58
N LYS A 474 19.02 -22.17 25.26
CA LYS A 474 20.14 -23.01 25.74
C LYS A 474 21.50 -22.51 25.23
N SER A 475 21.56 -22.16 23.94
CA SER A 475 22.77 -21.68 23.28
C SER A 475 23.26 -20.33 23.85
N LEU A 476 22.33 -19.45 24.16
CA LEU A 476 22.61 -18.13 24.77
C LEU A 476 22.88 -18.23 26.28
N GLY A 477 22.49 -19.31 26.97
CA GLY A 477 22.60 -19.48 28.40
C GLY A 477 21.55 -18.66 29.21
N PHE A 478 20.59 -18.05 28.57
CA PHE A 478 19.50 -17.32 29.21
C PHE A 478 18.22 -17.36 28.36
N ARG A 479 17.08 -17.10 28.98
CA ARG A 479 15.82 -17.06 28.27
C ARG A 479 15.67 -15.75 27.49
N ALA A 480 15.53 -15.85 26.16
CA ALA A 480 15.28 -14.73 25.25
C ALA A 480 13.82 -14.74 24.69
N ASN A 481 13.11 -15.85 24.81
CA ASN A 481 11.79 -16.07 24.26
C ASN A 481 10.68 -15.55 25.18
N PHE A 482 10.19 -14.32 24.95
CA PHE A 482 9.12 -13.70 25.71
C PHE A 482 7.97 -13.24 24.82
N PRO A 483 6.72 -13.57 25.20
CA PRO A 483 5.55 -13.07 24.48
C PRO A 483 5.49 -11.53 24.46
N SER A 484 5.12 -10.97 23.32
CA SER A 484 4.98 -9.54 23.11
C SER A 484 3.68 -9.23 22.40
N LYS A 485 3.14 -8.04 22.63
CA LYS A 485 1.88 -7.58 22.02
C LYS A 485 2.00 -6.11 21.63
N MET A 486 1.36 -5.76 20.52
CA MET A 486 1.23 -4.39 20.07
C MET A 486 -0.20 -4.14 19.57
N LYS A 487 -0.72 -2.96 19.86
CA LYS A 487 -1.99 -2.47 19.32
C LYS A 487 -1.73 -1.11 18.72
N THR A 488 -2.24 -0.89 17.53
CA THR A 488 -2.26 0.42 16.90
C THR A 488 -3.67 0.77 16.47
N MET A 489 -3.99 2.05 16.49
CA MET A 489 -5.23 2.58 15.96
C MET A 489 -4.94 3.93 15.32
N THR A 490 -5.45 4.14 14.11
CA THR A 490 -5.43 5.42 13.42
C THR A 490 -6.86 5.84 13.14
N VAL A 491 -7.20 7.05 13.57
CA VAL A 491 -8.48 7.68 13.23
C VAL A 491 -8.17 8.88 12.34
N GLY A 492 -8.71 8.87 11.13
CA GLY A 492 -8.54 9.93 10.13
C GLY A 492 -9.87 10.58 9.78
N LEU A 493 -9.91 11.91 9.78
CA LEU A 493 -11.02 12.70 9.27
C LEU A 493 -10.53 13.50 8.08
N SER A 494 -11.18 13.33 6.92
CA SER A 494 -10.86 14.05 5.69
C SER A 494 -12.05 14.89 5.24
N TYR A 495 -11.74 16.10 4.76
CA TYR A 495 -12.71 16.98 4.12
C TYR A 495 -12.27 17.24 2.69
N ASP A 496 -13.13 16.90 1.75
CA ASP A 496 -12.90 17.09 0.32
C ASP A 496 -13.78 18.23 -0.19
N LEU A 497 -13.14 19.20 -0.83
CA LEU A 497 -13.77 20.38 -1.41
C LEU A 497 -13.52 20.43 -2.91
N THR A 498 -14.58 20.58 -3.70
CA THR A 498 -14.52 20.72 -5.16
C THR A 498 -15.26 21.99 -5.58
N LEU A 499 -14.57 22.93 -6.23
CA LEU A 499 -15.13 24.21 -6.67
C LEU A 499 -14.88 24.46 -8.16
N PHE A 500 -15.58 25.46 -8.72
CA PHE A 500 -15.40 25.91 -10.10
C PHE A 500 -15.57 24.78 -11.13
N ASP A 501 -16.66 24.01 -11.04
CA ASP A 501 -16.97 22.85 -11.90
C ASP A 501 -15.81 21.82 -11.94
N GLY A 502 -15.19 21.57 -10.78
CA GLY A 502 -14.11 20.62 -10.63
C GLY A 502 -12.74 21.14 -11.06
N ARG A 503 -12.57 22.42 -11.37
CA ARG A 503 -11.27 23.02 -11.64
C ARG A 503 -10.40 23.08 -10.40
N PHE A 504 -10.97 23.41 -9.25
CA PHE A 504 -10.29 23.39 -7.97
C PHE A 504 -10.73 22.19 -7.14
N GLN A 505 -9.77 21.44 -6.62
CA GLN A 505 -9.99 20.40 -5.63
C GLN A 505 -9.02 20.58 -4.47
N ASN A 506 -9.52 20.38 -3.26
CA ASN A 506 -8.74 20.36 -2.05
C ASN A 506 -9.16 19.16 -1.20
N ALA A 507 -8.20 18.43 -0.66
CA ALA A 507 -8.39 17.33 0.28
C ALA A 507 -7.57 17.64 1.53
N PHE A 508 -8.22 17.94 2.63
CA PHE A 508 -7.59 18.13 3.94
C PHE A 508 -7.86 16.92 4.82
N THR A 509 -6.84 16.36 5.42
CA THR A 509 -6.94 15.17 6.28
C THR A 509 -6.25 15.43 7.62
N LEU A 510 -6.94 15.16 8.72
CA LEU A 510 -6.41 15.13 10.08
C LEU A 510 -6.40 13.68 10.57
N LYS A 511 -5.30 13.24 11.19
CA LYS A 511 -5.14 11.88 11.70
C LYS A 511 -4.69 11.90 13.15
N GLU A 512 -5.26 11.02 13.97
CA GLU A 512 -4.76 10.67 15.28
C GLU A 512 -4.24 9.25 15.26
N PHE A 513 -3.01 9.07 15.73
CA PHE A 513 -2.31 7.81 15.83
C PHE A 513 -2.18 7.42 17.29
N LEU A 514 -2.75 6.29 17.67
CA LEU A 514 -2.66 5.71 19.01
C LEU A 514 -1.92 4.38 18.93
N PHE A 515 -0.99 4.15 19.84
CA PHE A 515 -0.38 2.84 19.95
C PHE A 515 -0.10 2.45 21.39
N SER A 516 -0.10 1.16 21.62
CA SER A 516 0.28 0.54 22.89
C SER A 516 1.09 -0.72 22.61
N SER A 517 2.23 -0.87 23.26
CA SER A 517 3.06 -2.06 23.19
C SER A 517 3.33 -2.62 24.58
N HIS A 518 3.45 -3.94 24.66
CA HIS A 518 3.86 -4.68 25.83
C HIS A 518 4.89 -5.71 25.41
N SER A 519 6.13 -5.53 25.88
CA SER A 519 7.28 -6.38 25.58
C SER A 519 8.21 -6.47 26.76
N ARG A 520 9.31 -7.21 26.62
CA ARG A 520 10.41 -7.19 27.61
C ARG A 520 11.67 -6.63 26.97
N SER A 521 12.34 -5.75 27.68
CA SER A 521 13.68 -5.28 27.29
C SER A 521 14.69 -6.33 27.68
N ILE A 522 15.34 -6.94 26.70
CA ILE A 522 16.42 -7.90 26.89
C ILE A 522 17.73 -7.14 26.78
N ASP A 523 18.49 -7.12 27.88
CA ASP A 523 19.86 -6.65 27.90
C ASP A 523 20.78 -7.88 27.88
N ILE A 524 21.28 -8.20 26.70
CA ILE A 524 22.16 -9.37 26.50
C ILE A 524 23.53 -9.25 27.13
N TYR A 525 23.88 -8.07 27.66
CA TYR A 525 25.15 -7.82 28.35
C TYR A 525 25.01 -7.80 29.87
N SER A 526 23.79 -7.85 30.39
CA SER A 526 23.56 -7.89 31.83
C SER A 526 22.91 -9.21 32.22
N VAL A 527 23.35 -9.78 33.33
CA VAL A 527 22.76 -10.99 33.94
C VAL A 527 21.36 -10.70 34.54
N LYS A 528 20.81 -9.47 34.34
CA LYS A 528 19.53 -9.05 34.88
C LYS A 528 18.40 -9.66 34.11
N GLU A 529 17.39 -10.16 34.82
CA GLU A 529 16.14 -10.63 34.17
C GLU A 529 15.52 -9.54 33.31
N PRO A 530 15.04 -9.89 32.11
CA PRO A 530 14.38 -8.95 31.21
C PRO A 530 13.18 -8.27 31.87
N GLN A 531 13.20 -6.95 31.92
CA GLN A 531 12.17 -6.15 32.58
C GLN A 531 10.97 -5.91 31.64
N PRO A 532 9.73 -6.02 32.14
CA PRO A 532 8.56 -5.71 31.34
C PRO A 532 8.48 -4.21 31.03
N VAL A 533 8.26 -3.87 29.78
CA VAL A 533 8.06 -2.50 29.31
C VAL A 533 6.71 -2.35 28.69
N LYS A 534 5.94 -1.38 29.16
CA LYS A 534 4.66 -0.98 28.59
C LYS A 534 4.80 0.45 28.07
N THR A 535 4.41 0.66 26.84
CA THR A 535 4.37 1.98 26.22
C THR A 535 2.97 2.25 25.68
N SER A 536 2.42 3.42 25.95
CA SER A 536 1.16 3.89 25.34
C SER A 536 1.29 5.37 25.04
N LYS A 537 1.05 5.76 23.80
CA LYS A 537 1.19 7.15 23.33
C LYS A 537 0.22 7.44 22.20
N ASN A 538 -0.06 8.72 22.01
CA ASN A 538 -0.82 9.24 20.86
C ASN A 538 -0.06 10.36 20.17
N TYR A 539 -0.34 10.53 18.88
CA TYR A 539 0.26 11.55 18.03
C TYR A 539 -0.75 12.05 17.01
N ILE A 540 -0.60 13.29 16.58
CA ILE A 540 -1.44 13.92 15.56
C ILE A 540 -0.59 14.18 14.33
N GLY A 541 -1.16 13.87 13.17
CA GLY A 541 -0.64 14.21 11.85
C GLY A 541 -1.73 14.85 11.00
N PHE A 542 -1.33 15.59 9.98
CA PHE A 542 -2.25 16.18 9.02
C PHE A 542 -1.62 16.30 7.64
N SER A 543 -2.47 16.33 6.63
CA SER A 543 -2.06 16.57 5.25
C SER A 543 -3.11 17.38 4.50
N ASN A 544 -2.63 18.13 3.53
CA ASN A 544 -3.48 18.88 2.60
C ASN A 544 -2.94 18.70 1.19
N ALA A 545 -3.81 18.37 0.26
CA ALA A 545 -3.49 18.27 -1.15
C ALA A 545 -4.48 19.11 -1.95
N MET A 546 -3.99 19.93 -2.87
CA MET A 546 -4.80 20.80 -3.71
C MET A 546 -4.39 20.70 -5.17
N ARG A 547 -5.36 20.88 -6.05
CA ARG A 547 -5.19 20.93 -7.48
C ARG A 547 -6.00 22.08 -8.06
N TYR A 548 -5.41 22.81 -9.02
CA TYR A 548 -6.10 23.79 -9.83
C TYR A 548 -5.86 23.53 -11.32
N LYS A 549 -6.95 23.36 -12.09
CA LYS A 549 -6.91 23.24 -13.55
C LYS A 549 -7.02 24.63 -14.19
N PHE A 550 -5.95 25.09 -14.81
CA PHE A 550 -5.97 26.33 -15.60
C PHE A 550 -6.74 26.11 -16.91
N THR A 551 -6.47 24.95 -17.56
CA THR A 551 -7.17 24.48 -18.75
C THR A 551 -7.51 23.01 -18.57
N ASN A 552 -8.16 22.40 -19.55
CA ASN A 552 -8.42 20.94 -19.56
C ASN A 552 -7.13 20.12 -19.60
N ASP A 553 -6.03 20.71 -20.11
CA ASP A 553 -4.77 20.05 -20.34
C ASP A 553 -3.69 20.43 -19.31
N LEU A 554 -3.80 21.60 -18.66
CA LEU A 554 -2.77 22.12 -17.76
C LEU A 554 -3.31 22.28 -16.34
N MET A 555 -2.64 21.67 -15.36
CA MET A 555 -3.00 21.77 -13.96
C MET A 555 -1.79 21.91 -13.04
N LEU A 556 -1.98 22.65 -11.97
CA LEU A 556 -1.07 22.80 -10.85
C LEU A 556 -1.55 21.92 -9.70
N LYS A 557 -0.61 21.21 -9.08
CA LYS A 557 -0.83 20.44 -7.86
C LYS A 557 0.09 20.97 -6.77
N ALA A 558 -0.43 21.12 -5.57
CA ALA A 558 0.37 21.50 -4.42
C ALA A 558 -0.06 20.63 -3.23
N SER A 559 0.88 20.23 -2.40
CA SER A 559 0.55 19.49 -1.21
C SER A 559 1.53 19.77 -0.08
N PHE A 560 1.02 19.66 1.14
CA PHE A 560 1.76 19.80 2.38
C PHE A 560 1.32 18.69 3.35
N ASN A 561 2.27 18.12 4.09
CA ASN A 561 1.96 17.14 5.11
C ASN A 561 2.86 17.27 6.33
N SER A 562 2.30 16.91 7.49
CA SER A 562 3.03 16.63 8.72
C SER A 562 2.48 15.32 9.28
N GLU A 563 3.17 14.24 8.98
CA GLU A 563 2.70 12.87 9.24
C GLU A 563 3.61 12.18 10.25
N VAL A 564 3.04 11.19 10.95
CA VAL A 564 3.73 10.41 11.97
C VAL A 564 3.72 8.94 11.56
N ARG A 565 4.85 8.24 11.67
CA ARG A 565 4.94 6.80 11.53
C ARG A 565 5.16 6.14 12.88
N ILE A 566 4.19 5.39 13.31
CA ILE A 566 4.32 4.52 14.47
C ILE A 566 5.34 3.42 14.13
N PRO A 567 6.31 3.11 15.03
CA PRO A 567 7.20 1.97 14.83
C PRO A 567 6.40 0.68 14.65
N THR A 568 6.85 -0.19 13.77
CA THR A 568 6.18 -1.48 13.53
C THR A 568 6.35 -2.43 14.71
N SER A 569 5.57 -3.52 14.74
CA SER A 569 5.72 -4.55 15.76
C SER A 569 7.12 -5.14 15.78
N GLU A 570 7.73 -5.43 14.62
CA GLU A 570 9.11 -5.90 14.52
C GLU A 570 10.12 -4.92 15.12
N GLU A 571 9.93 -3.60 14.90
CA GLU A 571 10.81 -2.57 15.46
C GLU A 571 10.69 -2.46 16.99
N LEU A 572 9.48 -2.56 17.55
CA LEU A 572 9.23 -2.40 18.99
C LEU A 572 9.42 -3.68 19.78
N ILE A 573 8.99 -4.83 19.24
CA ILE A 573 8.93 -6.10 19.97
C ILE A 573 9.85 -7.17 19.39
N GLY A 574 10.57 -6.87 18.30
CA GLY A 574 11.50 -7.79 17.65
C GLY A 574 10.82 -8.89 16.83
N ASN A 575 11.61 -9.85 16.36
CA ASN A 575 11.13 -10.99 15.56
C ASN A 575 11.29 -12.35 16.26
N GLY A 576 11.77 -12.36 17.48
CA GLY A 576 11.92 -13.56 18.30
C GLY A 576 13.23 -14.34 18.10
N TYR A 577 14.15 -13.90 17.19
CA TYR A 577 15.43 -14.59 17.01
C TYR A 577 16.62 -13.67 16.71
N SER A 578 16.57 -12.81 15.72
CA SER A 578 17.73 -11.98 15.31
C SER A 578 17.51 -10.48 15.54
N ILE A 579 16.27 -10.03 15.69
CA ILE A 579 15.92 -8.64 15.95
C ILE A 579 15.43 -8.52 17.39
N LEU A 580 16.20 -7.82 18.18
CA LEU A 580 15.89 -7.56 19.59
C LEU A 580 14.82 -6.48 19.73
N ALA A 581 13.99 -6.60 20.76
CA ALA A 581 12.98 -5.60 21.08
C ALA A 581 13.59 -4.24 21.38
N SER A 582 12.96 -3.17 20.90
CA SER A 582 13.34 -1.78 21.12
C SER A 582 12.15 -0.95 21.62
N PRO A 583 11.65 -1.20 22.83
CA PRO A 583 10.40 -0.61 23.33
C PRO A 583 10.48 0.90 23.61
N ALA A 584 11.68 1.48 23.63
CA ALA A 584 11.92 2.91 23.84
C ALA A 584 11.90 3.73 22.55
N LEU A 585 11.65 3.12 21.39
CA LEU A 585 11.59 3.84 20.11
C LEU A 585 10.53 4.94 20.13
N ARG A 586 10.93 6.09 19.59
CA ARG A 586 10.04 7.19 19.30
C ARG A 586 9.54 7.06 17.85
N PRO A 587 8.27 7.41 17.57
CA PRO A 587 7.75 7.51 16.20
C PRO A 587 8.57 8.49 15.36
N GLU A 588 8.70 8.17 14.09
CA GLU A 588 9.25 9.09 13.11
C GLU A 588 8.20 10.14 12.73
N ARG A 589 8.65 11.36 12.46
CA ARG A 589 7.82 12.44 11.96
C ARG A 589 8.40 12.99 10.66
N THR A 590 7.55 13.21 9.65
CA THR A 590 7.93 13.92 8.44
C THR A 590 7.12 15.19 8.27
N SER A 591 7.77 16.25 7.78
CA SER A 591 7.11 17.43 7.27
C SER A 591 7.54 17.63 5.83
N GLY A 592 6.59 17.74 4.90
CA GLY A 592 6.87 17.76 3.49
C GLY A 592 6.02 18.76 2.71
N VAL A 593 6.59 19.28 1.62
CA VAL A 593 5.93 20.14 0.65
C VAL A 593 6.20 19.62 -0.75
N ASN A 594 5.18 19.59 -1.61
CA ASN A 594 5.30 19.26 -3.01
C ASN A 594 4.61 20.32 -3.86
N LEU A 595 5.19 20.61 -5.03
CA LEU A 595 4.62 21.47 -6.05
C LEU A 595 4.82 20.83 -7.39
N GLY A 596 3.73 20.56 -8.12
CA GLY A 596 3.74 19.86 -9.40
C GLY A 596 2.97 20.59 -10.48
N LEU A 597 3.48 20.57 -11.70
CA LEU A 597 2.80 21.04 -12.90
C LEU A 597 2.60 19.84 -13.83
N LEU A 598 1.36 19.55 -14.18
CA LEU A 598 1.00 18.48 -15.11
C LEU A 598 0.36 19.08 -16.36
N TYR A 599 1.00 18.84 -17.50
CA TYR A 599 0.42 19.06 -18.84
C TYR A 599 0.04 17.70 -19.43
N ARG A 600 -1.22 17.57 -19.86
CA ARG A 600 -1.76 16.34 -20.43
C ARG A 600 -2.71 16.65 -21.57
N HIS A 601 -2.31 16.34 -22.77
CA HIS A 601 -3.09 16.57 -23.97
C HIS A 601 -3.44 15.25 -24.67
N ILE A 602 -4.71 15.10 -25.05
CA ILE A 602 -5.17 13.99 -25.87
C ILE A 602 -5.34 14.50 -27.30
N LYS A 603 -4.56 13.97 -28.21
CA LYS A 603 -4.60 14.32 -29.63
C LYS A 603 -5.93 13.89 -30.26
N ALA A 604 -6.26 14.47 -31.40
CA ALA A 604 -7.48 14.14 -32.15
C ALA A 604 -7.54 12.67 -32.62
N ASP A 605 -6.39 12.04 -32.83
CA ASP A 605 -6.22 10.63 -33.17
C ASP A 605 -6.28 9.67 -31.97
N GLY A 606 -6.52 10.21 -30.75
CA GLY A 606 -6.56 9.45 -29.51
C GLY A 606 -5.20 9.26 -28.83
N GLY A 607 -4.09 9.73 -29.45
CA GLY A 607 -2.75 9.69 -28.86
C GLY A 607 -2.63 10.59 -27.64
N LEU A 608 -1.78 10.22 -26.69
CA LEU A 608 -1.54 10.93 -25.43
C LEU A 608 -0.19 11.66 -25.48
N ILE A 609 -0.14 12.89 -24.99
CA ILE A 609 1.10 13.57 -24.57
C ILE A 609 0.92 13.95 -23.10
N GLU A 610 1.85 13.55 -22.25
CA GLU A 610 1.83 13.88 -20.82
C GLU A 610 3.23 14.29 -20.37
N ILE A 611 3.32 15.44 -19.71
CA ILE A 611 4.56 15.97 -19.13
C ILE A 611 4.24 16.41 -17.71
N GLU A 612 4.97 15.90 -16.73
CA GLU A 612 4.82 16.26 -15.32
C GLU A 612 6.17 16.69 -14.74
N LEU A 613 6.18 17.86 -14.10
CA LEU A 613 7.32 18.41 -13.37
C LEU A 613 6.91 18.53 -11.90
N ASN A 614 7.65 17.91 -10.98
CA ASN A 614 7.42 18.01 -9.54
C ASN A 614 8.66 18.47 -8.80
N GLY A 615 8.53 19.48 -7.94
CA GLY A 615 9.51 19.82 -6.92
C GLY A 615 9.06 19.34 -5.54
N PHE A 616 9.98 18.85 -4.72
CA PHE A 616 9.66 18.37 -3.38
C PHE A 616 10.71 18.74 -2.34
N TYR A 617 10.25 18.89 -1.11
CA TYR A 617 11.07 19.07 0.07
C TYR A 617 10.45 18.28 1.22
N ASN A 618 11.24 17.42 1.91
CA ASN A 618 10.81 16.67 3.07
C ASN A 618 11.89 16.72 4.15
N GLN A 619 11.48 16.88 5.39
CA GLN A 619 12.31 16.73 6.58
C GLN A 619 11.75 15.60 7.44
N LEU A 620 12.57 14.62 7.73
CA LEU A 620 12.27 13.47 8.58
C LEU A 620 13.02 13.62 9.90
N GLU A 621 12.30 13.49 11.01
CA GLU A 621 12.82 13.53 12.37
C GLU A 621 12.67 12.18 13.05
N ASP A 622 13.53 11.91 14.05
CA ASP A 622 13.58 10.66 14.81
C ASP A 622 13.66 9.40 13.94
N MET A 623 14.36 9.49 12.79
CA MET A 623 14.53 8.39 11.85
C MET A 623 14.93 7.10 12.55
N ILE A 624 14.18 6.02 12.36
CA ILE A 624 14.48 4.70 12.92
C ILE A 624 15.40 3.96 11.96
N ARG A 625 16.53 3.48 12.43
CA ARG A 625 17.49 2.68 11.66
C ARG A 625 17.69 1.33 12.30
N PHE A 626 17.81 0.33 11.43
CA PHE A 626 18.33 -0.98 11.77
C PHE A 626 19.82 -0.87 12.07
N THR A 627 20.23 -1.29 13.25
CA THR A 627 21.60 -1.15 13.75
C THR A 627 22.06 -2.52 14.22
N PRO A 628 23.19 -3.04 13.71
CA PRO A 628 23.79 -4.23 14.27
C PRO A 628 24.02 -4.05 15.77
N ASP A 629 23.83 -5.10 16.55
CA ASP A 629 24.19 -5.12 17.97
C ASP A 629 25.64 -5.60 18.13
N MET A 630 26.16 -5.58 19.35
CA MET A 630 27.52 -6.06 19.62
C MET A 630 27.62 -7.59 19.44
N ILE A 631 26.53 -8.33 19.58
CA ILE A 631 26.49 -9.73 19.15
C ILE A 631 26.33 -9.75 17.64
N PRO A 632 27.31 -10.25 16.88
CA PRO A 632 27.16 -10.45 15.44
C PRO A 632 25.89 -11.24 15.16
N THR A 633 25.20 -10.95 14.03
CA THR A 633 23.92 -11.54 13.63
C THR A 633 22.69 -11.12 14.43
N MET A 634 22.84 -10.42 15.55
CA MET A 634 21.76 -9.73 16.23
C MET A 634 21.73 -8.25 15.88
N ALA A 635 20.55 -7.69 15.84
CA ALA A 635 20.33 -6.28 15.53
C ALA A 635 19.16 -5.71 16.34
N ARG A 636 19.11 -4.40 16.42
CA ARG A 636 17.95 -3.68 16.95
C ARG A 636 17.70 -2.40 16.20
N TYR A 637 16.52 -1.90 16.32
CA TYR A 637 16.16 -0.61 15.78
C TYR A 637 16.44 0.50 16.78
N ARG A 638 16.98 1.63 16.33
CA ARG A 638 17.28 2.81 17.15
C ARG A 638 16.86 4.08 16.41
N ASN A 639 16.44 5.11 17.15
CA ASN A 639 16.28 6.44 16.57
C ASN A 639 17.64 7.02 16.25
N PHE A 640 17.88 7.25 14.97
CA PHE A 640 19.16 7.76 14.46
C PHE A 640 19.21 9.29 14.46
N GLY A 641 18.06 9.97 14.22
CA GLY A 641 17.95 11.42 14.17
C GLY A 641 17.30 11.94 12.91
N SER A 642 17.75 13.08 12.38
CA SER A 642 17.03 13.81 11.35
C SER A 642 17.74 13.76 10.01
N VAL A 643 16.97 13.61 8.93
CA VAL A 643 17.40 13.70 7.53
C VAL A 643 16.51 14.64 6.75
N ARG A 644 17.07 15.27 5.72
CA ARG A 644 16.36 16.17 4.82
C ARG A 644 16.55 15.70 3.39
N THR A 645 15.45 15.57 2.64
CA THR A 645 15.50 15.32 1.20
C THR A 645 14.82 16.47 0.44
N LYS A 646 15.43 16.87 -0.67
CA LYS A 646 14.86 17.83 -1.63
C LYS A 646 15.21 17.40 -3.05
N GLY A 647 14.36 17.72 -3.99
CA GLY A 647 14.62 17.31 -5.35
C GLY A 647 13.57 17.77 -6.36
N VAL A 648 13.82 17.34 -7.59
CA VAL A 648 12.96 17.61 -8.75
C VAL A 648 12.78 16.31 -9.53
N GLU A 649 11.57 16.06 -9.98
CA GLU A 649 11.17 14.94 -10.82
C GLU A 649 10.58 15.46 -12.12
N LEU A 650 11.01 14.91 -13.25
CA LEU A 650 10.45 15.18 -14.57
C LEU A 650 10.01 13.84 -15.18
N GLU A 651 8.79 13.77 -15.65
CA GLU A 651 8.26 12.65 -16.45
C GLU A 651 7.68 13.20 -17.74
N ALA A 652 8.08 12.65 -18.88
CA ALA A 652 7.52 12.96 -20.18
C ALA A 652 7.22 11.66 -20.92
N LYS A 653 6.01 11.52 -21.43
CA LYS A 653 5.59 10.35 -22.18
C LYS A 653 4.52 10.71 -23.20
N GLY A 654 4.50 9.98 -24.31
CA GLY A 654 3.47 10.21 -25.29
C GLY A 654 3.61 9.42 -26.57
N ASP A 655 2.49 9.35 -27.28
CA ASP A 655 2.38 8.80 -28.63
C ASP A 655 2.89 9.85 -29.63
N ILE A 656 4.10 9.65 -30.13
CA ILE A 656 4.67 10.53 -31.15
C ILE A 656 3.88 10.37 -32.46
N CYS A 657 3.62 9.14 -32.81
CA CYS A 657 2.73 8.75 -33.89
C CYS A 657 1.98 7.45 -33.51
N PRO A 658 0.99 6.95 -34.27
CA PRO A 658 0.24 5.74 -33.97
C PRO A 658 1.07 4.46 -33.81
N LEU A 659 2.34 4.50 -34.23
CA LEU A 659 3.28 3.37 -34.16
C LEU A 659 4.34 3.50 -33.06
N LEU A 660 4.58 4.72 -32.55
CA LEU A 660 5.72 5.00 -31.66
C LEU A 660 5.26 5.75 -30.41
N TYR A 661 5.39 5.09 -29.27
CA TYR A 661 5.28 5.69 -27.96
C TYR A 661 6.66 5.84 -27.34
N LEU A 662 6.96 7.03 -26.81
CA LEU A 662 8.19 7.34 -26.09
C LEU A 662 7.89 7.70 -24.66
N TYR A 663 8.80 7.31 -23.77
CA TYR A 663 8.81 7.79 -22.41
C TYR A 663 10.21 8.11 -21.93
N ALA A 664 10.32 9.15 -21.12
CA ALA A 664 11.54 9.53 -20.42
C ALA A 664 11.17 10.05 -19.03
N ASN A 665 11.93 9.70 -18.04
CA ASN A 665 11.80 10.30 -16.71
C ASN A 665 13.17 10.51 -16.07
N GLY A 666 13.24 11.53 -15.21
CA GLY A 666 14.43 11.86 -14.48
C GLY A 666 14.08 12.33 -13.06
N THR A 667 14.92 11.99 -12.11
CA THR A 667 14.82 12.42 -10.73
C THR A 667 16.19 12.89 -10.25
N TYR A 668 16.25 14.12 -9.79
CA TYR A 668 17.35 14.62 -8.98
C TYR A 668 16.89 14.72 -7.53
N GLN A 669 17.62 14.09 -6.61
CA GLN A 669 17.32 14.12 -5.19
C GLN A 669 18.59 14.30 -4.36
N ASP A 670 18.51 15.12 -3.30
CA ASP A 670 19.60 15.41 -2.38
C ASP A 670 19.17 15.07 -0.96
N LEU A 671 19.54 13.87 -0.51
CA LEU A 671 19.25 13.38 0.84
C LEU A 671 20.44 13.59 1.75
N ARG A 672 20.29 14.40 2.81
CA ARG A 672 21.37 14.77 3.74
C ARG A 672 21.04 14.48 5.19
N ASP A 673 22.08 14.12 5.93
CA ASP A 673 22.06 14.10 7.40
C ASP A 673 22.07 15.54 7.93
N VAL A 674 21.03 15.94 8.68
CA VAL A 674 20.90 17.29 9.24
C VAL A 674 20.99 17.32 10.76
N ARG A 675 21.41 16.23 11.41
CA ARG A 675 21.65 16.19 12.85
C ARG A 675 22.75 17.16 13.24
N LYS A 676 22.56 17.84 14.35
CA LYS A 676 23.57 18.75 14.93
C LYS A 676 24.64 17.99 15.70
N THR A 677 24.23 17.02 16.52
CA THR A 677 25.09 16.22 17.39
C THR A 677 24.89 14.73 17.14
N ILE A 678 25.83 13.93 17.59
CA ILE A 678 25.70 12.46 17.63
C ILE A 678 24.62 12.12 18.68
N PRO A 679 23.65 11.23 18.38
CA PRO A 679 22.58 10.87 19.31
C PRO A 679 23.09 10.43 20.67
N GLY A 680 22.55 11.05 21.74
CA GLY A 680 22.92 10.75 23.11
C GLY A 680 24.22 11.40 23.59
N THR A 681 24.83 12.31 22.81
CA THR A 681 26.05 13.04 23.16
C THR A 681 25.94 14.52 22.80
N GLU A 682 26.84 15.35 23.34
CA GLU A 682 27.01 16.75 22.94
C GLU A 682 28.01 16.93 21.78
N VAL A 683 28.58 15.84 21.28
CA VAL A 683 29.60 15.87 20.23
C VAL A 683 28.98 16.25 18.91
N GLU A 684 29.58 17.22 18.21
CA GLU A 684 29.12 17.64 16.89
C GLU A 684 29.15 16.49 15.88
N ASN A 685 28.13 16.38 15.09
CA ASN A 685 28.01 15.30 14.11
C ASN A 685 28.93 15.54 12.90
N PRO A 686 29.97 14.71 12.67
CA PRO A 686 30.92 14.89 11.58
C PRO A 686 30.28 14.65 10.19
N THR A 687 29.09 14.02 10.14
CA THR A 687 28.35 13.78 8.90
C THR A 687 27.27 14.83 8.62
N ARG A 688 27.20 15.89 9.44
CA ARG A 688 26.25 16.99 9.26
C ARG A 688 26.34 17.59 7.84
N ASN A 689 25.20 17.73 7.19
CA ASN A 689 25.03 18.21 5.80
C ASN A 689 25.70 17.32 4.72
N LYS A 690 26.27 16.17 5.07
CA LYS A 690 26.77 15.21 4.07
C LYS A 690 25.61 14.34 3.54
N ARG A 691 25.73 13.87 2.31
CA ARG A 691 24.76 12.97 1.69
C ARG A 691 24.72 11.63 2.42
N ILE A 692 23.52 11.07 2.55
CA ILE A 692 23.36 9.71 3.05
C ILE A 692 23.93 8.74 1.99
N PRO A 693 24.82 7.84 2.38
CA PRO A 693 25.43 6.88 1.46
C PRO A 693 24.40 5.88 0.92
N ASN A 694 24.68 5.28 -0.23
CA ASN A 694 23.87 4.27 -0.90
C ASN A 694 22.46 4.75 -1.35
N VAL A 695 22.26 6.06 -1.48
CA VAL A 695 21.07 6.65 -2.07
C VAL A 695 21.46 7.36 -3.36
N PRO A 696 20.99 6.90 -4.53
CA PRO A 696 21.24 7.57 -5.79
C PRO A 696 20.70 9.00 -5.77
N TYR A 697 21.50 9.96 -6.21
CA TYR A 697 21.08 11.36 -6.27
C TYR A 697 20.55 11.77 -7.66
N LEU A 698 20.88 10.99 -8.69
CA LEU A 698 20.39 11.17 -10.06
C LEU A 698 19.91 9.83 -10.59
N LEU A 699 18.70 9.82 -11.11
CA LEU A 699 18.05 8.68 -11.75
C LEU A 699 17.50 9.15 -13.08
N ALA A 700 17.63 8.33 -14.11
CA ALA A 700 17.03 8.59 -15.41
C ALA A 700 16.64 7.27 -16.07
N ASN A 701 15.45 7.25 -16.65
CA ASN A 701 14.96 6.14 -17.46
C ASN A 701 14.40 6.72 -18.77
N PHE A 702 14.63 6.02 -19.85
CA PHE A 702 14.01 6.31 -21.13
C PHE A 702 13.69 5.01 -21.85
N GLY A 703 12.67 5.04 -22.69
CA GLY A 703 12.31 3.90 -23.49
C GLY A 703 11.43 4.29 -24.66
N ALA A 704 11.37 3.38 -25.62
CA ALA A 704 10.57 3.49 -26.81
C ALA A 704 9.78 2.21 -27.00
N GLU A 705 8.50 2.34 -27.35
CA GLU A 705 7.63 1.24 -27.72
C GLU A 705 7.15 1.43 -29.15
N LEU A 706 7.44 0.45 -30.00
CA LEU A 706 6.82 0.32 -31.30
C LEU A 706 5.60 -0.60 -31.17
N HIS A 707 4.43 -0.10 -31.47
CA HIS A 707 3.21 -0.89 -31.41
C HIS A 707 2.38 -0.77 -32.68
N LYS A 708 1.78 -1.86 -33.10
CA LYS A 708 0.87 -1.89 -34.23
C LYS A 708 -0.28 -2.85 -33.94
N GLU A 709 -1.49 -2.33 -34.05
CA GLU A 709 -2.70 -3.14 -34.01
C GLU A 709 -2.94 -3.80 -35.35
N ASN A 710 -3.45 -5.04 -35.32
CA ASN A 710 -3.83 -5.80 -36.51
C ASN A 710 -2.72 -5.95 -37.57
N LEU A 711 -1.47 -6.18 -37.13
CA LEU A 711 -0.27 -6.25 -37.98
C LEU A 711 -0.41 -7.21 -39.17
N PHE A 712 -1.14 -8.33 -39.00
CA PHE A 712 -1.34 -9.35 -40.04
C PHE A 712 -2.74 -9.31 -40.65
N GLY A 713 -3.47 -8.19 -40.56
CA GLY A 713 -4.79 -8.01 -41.16
C GLY A 713 -5.93 -8.72 -40.46
N GLY A 714 -5.67 -9.44 -39.38
CA GLY A 714 -6.69 -10.08 -38.53
C GLY A 714 -7.00 -9.25 -37.28
N LYS A 715 -8.28 -9.10 -36.91
CA LYS A 715 -8.69 -8.39 -35.68
C LYS A 715 -8.05 -9.07 -34.46
N GLY A 716 -7.38 -8.31 -33.61
CA GLY A 716 -6.82 -8.78 -32.33
C GLY A 716 -5.34 -9.18 -32.34
N HIS A 717 -4.63 -9.07 -33.46
CA HIS A 717 -3.19 -9.32 -33.52
C HIS A 717 -2.41 -8.03 -33.25
N ASN A 718 -2.19 -7.74 -31.95
CA ASN A 718 -1.45 -6.56 -31.54
C ASN A 718 0.01 -6.95 -31.28
N THR A 719 0.93 -6.21 -31.90
CA THR A 719 2.36 -6.44 -31.80
C THR A 719 3.01 -5.28 -31.08
N ARG A 720 3.87 -5.56 -30.12
CA ARG A 720 4.67 -4.58 -29.39
C ARG A 720 6.13 -4.97 -29.38
N LEU A 721 7.01 -4.00 -29.57
CA LEU A 721 8.45 -4.09 -29.39
C LEU A 721 8.87 -2.99 -28.42
N LEU A 722 9.43 -3.39 -27.29
CA LEU A 722 9.92 -2.52 -26.23
C LEU A 722 11.43 -2.36 -26.34
#